data_1df4957b77a73b2a732f12c77d3c38de
#
_entry.id   1df4957b77a73b2a732f12c77d3c38de
#
_cell.length_a   1.000
_cell.length_b   1.000
_cell.length_c   1.000
_cell.angle_alpha   90.00
_cell.angle_beta   90.00
_cell.angle_gamma   90.00
#
_symmetry.space_group_name_H-M   'P 1'
#
loop_
_entity.id
_entity.type
_entity.pdbx_description
1 polymer ?
#
loop_
_entity_poly.entity_id
_entity_poly.type
_entity_poly.pdbx_seq_one_letter_code
_entity_poly.pdbx_strand_id
1 'polypeptide(L)'
;MRHGLQSFLPLLAALALAGALPAAAGEAATDRVVAEGLAVELSLKPLDGGAGPLKEGQTARVRLTLTDTLSHTPMSRLYPGAWMDRLDAGLPGEPAAASCKQKVEAIVGGAILSRPELDLNTYYVLTLNADATISVVDPLFGYGSSKLLGMVFLRSPGEDWALAADGNRLFVSLPDSGRVAAVDTAAWKVTGEVETGARPRRLGLQPDGQYLWVAGDTAVSVIDAAGLRKVKEIRTGRGEHDLAFSDDSRFVFVTNEEDGTVSVLDTARLIKVRDVPTGDRPISIAWSAQAKRAYVSGAERGTVTAMNGASPKVLATIAIGPGLGQIRFAPGSRLAFVLQPAKNALHIVDAVTGRLVQTAQVEAEPDQVTFSDELAYVRHRGSETVLMIPLKSVGEPGRPVPLVDFPGGQHPPGRLSRPTPADGIVQAPGHPSVLVVNPEDKAVYYYKEGMAAPMGHFETYGKVPRAVLVVDRSLREVRPGVYETVATLGPAGSYELALLLDSPRIIHCFPFTVAADPARAAAGRPPLDVEVKTAGAARAGEEMTVRLRITDPATGAPRRGLRDVQVLTFLSPGVWQQRQWADEVGEGLYEARFRPPDAGLYFLFVGVESAGLPLQKSPSVSLTVGAPAVSGGSQ
;
A
#
# COMPACT_ATOMS: atom_id res chain seq x y z
N MET A 1 -26.79 88.06 1.83
CA MET A 1 -25.65 88.56 0.98
C MET A 1 -24.92 87.37 0.41
N ARG A 2 -24.84 87.37 -0.91
CA ARG A 2 -23.90 86.68 -1.81
C ARG A 2 -23.88 85.18 -1.86
N HIS A 3 -24.44 84.59 -2.86
CA HIS A 3 -23.86 84.08 -4.13
C HIS A 3 -23.04 82.80 -3.90
N GLY A 4 -23.32 81.63 -4.42
CA GLY A 4 -23.71 81.25 -5.80
C GLY A 4 -22.57 80.42 -6.35
N LEU A 5 -22.81 79.26 -6.76
CA LEU A 5 -22.40 78.71 -8.04
C LEU A 5 -22.69 77.22 -8.10
N GLN A 6 -23.56 76.85 -8.97
CA GLN A 6 -23.75 75.50 -9.49
C GLN A 6 -22.54 75.10 -10.33
N SER A 7 -22.05 73.92 -10.19
CA SER A 7 -21.18 73.26 -11.16
C SER A 7 -21.65 71.89 -11.48
N PHE A 8 -22.09 71.65 -12.66
CA PHE A 8 -22.41 70.36 -13.31
C PHE A 8 -21.18 69.50 -13.39
N LEU A 9 -21.29 68.21 -12.94
CA LEU A 9 -20.37 67.15 -13.29
C LEU A 9 -21.06 66.15 -14.22
N PRO A 10 -20.43 65.73 -15.32
CA PRO A 10 -20.99 64.71 -16.19
C PRO A 10 -20.73 63.28 -15.62
N LEU A 11 -21.78 62.46 -15.74
CA LEU A 11 -21.75 61.04 -15.49
C LEU A 11 -20.81 60.36 -16.50
N LEU A 12 -19.67 59.87 -16.07
CA LEU A 12 -18.84 58.90 -16.79
C LEU A 12 -19.25 57.48 -16.37
N ALA A 13 -19.93 56.77 -17.26
CA ALA A 13 -20.20 55.37 -17.15
C ALA A 13 -18.88 54.59 -17.38
N ALA A 14 -18.29 54.05 -16.32
CA ALA A 14 -17.18 53.14 -16.44
C ALA A 14 -17.73 51.72 -16.70
N LEU A 15 -17.57 51.24 -17.94
CA LEU A 15 -17.74 49.85 -18.29
C LEU A 15 -16.61 49.06 -17.59
N ALA A 16 -16.95 48.31 -16.54
CA ALA A 16 -16.04 47.32 -15.95
C ALA A 16 -15.98 46.11 -16.87
N LEU A 17 -14.95 46.03 -17.72
CA LEU A 17 -14.52 44.77 -18.31
C LEU A 17 -13.96 43.91 -17.16
N ALA A 18 -14.72 42.91 -16.77
CA ALA A 18 -14.20 41.81 -15.95
C ALA A 18 -13.25 40.97 -16.81
N GLY A 19 -12.00 41.39 -16.88
CA GLY A 19 -10.92 40.57 -17.38
C GLY A 19 -10.66 39.46 -16.34
N ALA A 20 -10.90 38.22 -16.72
CA ALA A 20 -10.41 37.08 -15.98
C ALA A 20 -8.88 37.17 -15.89
N LEU A 21 -8.37 37.48 -14.72
CA LEU A 21 -6.93 37.36 -14.43
C LEU A 21 -6.54 35.89 -14.57
N PRO A 22 -5.45 35.56 -15.28
CA PRO A 22 -4.93 34.22 -15.27
C PRO A 22 -4.52 33.91 -13.83
N ALA A 23 -4.98 32.76 -13.32
CA ALA A 23 -4.58 32.24 -12.02
C ALA A 23 -3.05 32.22 -11.93
N ALA A 24 -2.51 32.86 -10.90
CA ALA A 24 -1.08 32.90 -10.65
C ALA A 24 -0.59 31.45 -10.47
N ALA A 25 0.29 31.00 -11.37
CA ALA A 25 1.01 29.75 -11.24
C ALA A 25 1.95 29.86 -10.05
N GLY A 26 1.72 29.09 -8.96
CA GLY A 26 2.74 28.98 -7.95
C GLY A 26 2.38 28.70 -6.51
N GLU A 27 1.17 28.28 -6.15
CA GLU A 27 0.89 27.88 -4.76
C GLU A 27 0.30 26.47 -4.70
N ALA A 28 0.66 25.73 -3.61
CA ALA A 28 -0.01 24.51 -3.23
C ALA A 28 -1.53 24.73 -3.27
N ALA A 29 -2.28 23.90 -3.98
CA ALA A 29 -3.72 24.11 -4.16
C ALA A 29 -4.41 23.97 -2.79
N THR A 30 -5.01 25.06 -2.33
CA THR A 30 -5.90 25.08 -1.17
C THR A 30 -7.24 25.61 -1.63
N ASP A 31 -8.30 24.87 -1.34
CA ASP A 31 -9.68 25.27 -1.65
C ASP A 31 -10.61 24.87 -0.51
N ARG A 32 -11.75 25.54 -0.38
CA ARG A 32 -12.66 25.36 0.74
C ARG A 32 -14.12 25.45 0.29
N VAL A 33 -14.92 24.50 0.78
CA VAL A 33 -16.37 24.53 0.63
C VAL A 33 -17.03 24.54 2.03
N VAL A 34 -18.18 25.20 2.12
CA VAL A 34 -19.05 25.17 3.30
C VAL A 34 -20.43 24.68 2.86
N ALA A 35 -20.84 23.55 3.40
CA ALA A 35 -22.15 22.95 3.12
C ALA A 35 -22.63 22.17 4.34
N GLU A 36 -23.96 22.11 4.54
CA GLU A 36 -24.62 21.31 5.59
C GLU A 36 -24.01 21.51 7.00
N GLY A 37 -23.57 22.72 7.32
CA GLY A 37 -22.95 23.04 8.61
C GLY A 37 -21.50 22.61 8.75
N LEU A 38 -20.88 22.05 7.72
CA LEU A 38 -19.46 21.66 7.68
C LEU A 38 -18.66 22.57 6.75
N ALA A 39 -17.45 22.92 7.19
CA ALA A 39 -16.40 23.44 6.34
C ALA A 39 -15.45 22.31 5.99
N VAL A 40 -15.27 22.08 4.69
CA VAL A 40 -14.29 21.13 4.17
C VAL A 40 -13.20 21.90 3.43
N GLU A 41 -11.97 21.76 3.87
CA GLU A 41 -10.81 22.40 3.29
C GLU A 41 -9.90 21.36 2.67
N LEU A 42 -9.61 21.49 1.37
CA LEU A 42 -8.62 20.68 0.66
C LEU A 42 -7.26 21.39 0.70
N SER A 43 -6.21 20.63 0.94
CA SER A 43 -4.82 21.06 0.80
C SER A 43 -4.02 20.00 0.05
N LEU A 44 -3.41 20.37 -1.08
CA LEU A 44 -2.50 19.55 -1.86
C LEU A 44 -1.10 20.15 -1.76
N LYS A 45 -0.13 19.40 -1.23
CA LYS A 45 1.26 19.86 -1.07
C LYS A 45 2.25 18.80 -1.53
N PRO A 46 3.34 19.19 -2.21
CA PRO A 46 4.44 18.26 -2.50
C PRO A 46 4.96 17.59 -1.23
N LEU A 47 5.22 16.28 -1.30
CA LEU A 47 5.71 15.51 -0.16
C LEU A 47 7.16 15.86 0.18
N ASP A 48 7.95 16.29 -0.80
CA ASP A 48 9.35 16.74 -0.67
C ASP A 48 9.52 18.10 0.01
N GLY A 49 8.42 18.75 0.41
CA GLY A 49 8.42 20.05 1.08
C GLY A 49 8.73 21.23 0.15
N GLY A 50 8.80 21.00 -1.15
CA GLY A 50 9.01 22.05 -2.15
C GLY A 50 7.92 23.13 -2.09
N ALA A 51 8.29 24.40 -2.05
CA ALA A 51 7.37 25.51 -2.24
C ALA A 51 7.27 25.79 -3.75
N GLY A 52 6.26 25.26 -4.41
CA GLY A 52 6.05 25.46 -5.85
C GLY A 52 4.80 24.78 -6.36
N PRO A 53 4.49 24.93 -7.68
CA PRO A 53 3.35 24.30 -8.27
C PRO A 53 3.47 22.77 -8.20
N LEU A 54 2.33 22.10 -8.08
CA LEU A 54 2.24 20.65 -8.22
C LEU A 54 2.71 20.24 -9.62
N LYS A 55 3.57 19.23 -9.72
CA LYS A 55 4.14 18.78 -10.98
C LYS A 55 3.72 17.35 -11.32
N GLU A 56 3.72 17.05 -12.60
CA GLU A 56 3.46 15.69 -13.08
C GLU A 56 4.47 14.68 -12.51
N GLY A 57 3.95 13.54 -12.06
CA GLY A 57 4.73 12.47 -11.43
C GLY A 57 5.30 12.80 -10.07
N GLN A 58 5.01 13.98 -9.52
CA GLN A 58 5.36 14.34 -8.15
C GLN A 58 4.41 13.67 -7.18
N THR A 59 4.93 13.20 -6.06
CA THR A 59 4.12 12.71 -4.96
C THR A 59 3.65 13.89 -4.12
N ALA A 60 2.33 13.99 -3.93
CA ALA A 60 1.69 15.04 -3.14
C ALA A 60 0.97 14.46 -1.93
N ARG A 61 0.99 15.18 -0.82
CA ARG A 61 0.11 14.95 0.31
C ARG A 61 -1.23 15.59 0.03
N VAL A 62 -2.28 14.77 0.07
CA VAL A 62 -3.68 15.18 0.01
C VAL A 62 -4.20 15.25 1.42
N ARG A 63 -4.70 16.41 1.82
CA ARG A 63 -5.30 16.62 3.14
C ARG A 63 -6.68 17.23 3.00
N LEU A 64 -7.65 16.62 3.68
CA LEU A 64 -8.98 17.17 3.91
C LEU A 64 -9.12 17.51 5.38
N THR A 65 -9.53 18.74 5.70
CA THR A 65 -9.83 19.18 7.06
C THR A 65 -11.32 19.45 7.16
N LEU A 66 -12.00 18.78 8.10
CA LEU A 66 -13.43 18.87 8.32
C LEU A 66 -13.70 19.53 9.66
N THR A 67 -14.43 20.62 9.64
CA THR A 67 -14.70 21.45 10.83
C THR A 67 -16.19 21.83 10.88
N ASP A 68 -16.82 21.71 12.03
CA ASP A 68 -18.15 22.25 12.26
C ASP A 68 -18.13 23.79 12.19
N THR A 69 -19.05 24.37 11.43
CA THR A 69 -19.04 25.83 11.17
C THR A 69 -19.52 26.67 12.34
N LEU A 70 -20.28 26.10 13.28
CA LEU A 70 -20.82 26.80 14.44
C LEU A 70 -19.88 26.71 15.64
N SER A 71 -19.41 25.50 15.95
CA SER A 71 -18.55 25.27 17.10
C SER A 71 -17.06 25.43 16.80
N HIS A 72 -16.68 25.46 15.52
CA HIS A 72 -15.28 25.44 15.04
C HIS A 72 -14.48 24.23 15.54
N THR A 73 -15.17 23.15 15.90
CA THR A 73 -14.52 21.91 16.35
C THR A 73 -14.25 20.95 15.19
N PRO A 74 -13.15 20.18 15.24
CA PRO A 74 -12.88 19.14 14.26
C PRO A 74 -13.98 18.07 14.26
N MET A 75 -14.41 17.64 13.07
CA MET A 75 -15.42 16.60 12.89
C MET A 75 -14.77 15.27 12.53
N SER A 76 -14.73 14.36 13.47
CA SER A 76 -14.13 13.03 13.36
C SER A 76 -15.09 11.97 12.82
N ARG A 77 -14.51 10.86 12.29
CA ARG A 77 -15.23 9.63 11.89
C ARG A 77 -16.27 9.85 10.78
N LEU A 78 -15.99 10.78 9.86
CA LEU A 78 -16.89 11.06 8.73
C LEU A 78 -16.52 10.27 7.46
N TYR A 79 -15.36 9.63 7.42
CA TYR A 79 -14.87 8.76 6.34
C TYR A 79 -15.13 9.32 4.93
N PRO A 80 -14.51 10.45 4.55
CA PRO A 80 -14.72 11.06 3.25
C PRO A 80 -14.27 10.15 2.12
N GLY A 81 -15.16 9.93 1.13
CA GLY A 81 -14.79 9.37 -0.16
C GLY A 81 -14.19 10.43 -1.05
N ALA A 82 -13.06 10.15 -1.72
CA ALA A 82 -12.46 11.09 -2.64
C ALA A 82 -11.80 10.42 -3.84
N TRP A 83 -11.86 11.10 -4.97
CA TRP A 83 -11.31 10.64 -6.25
C TRP A 83 -10.70 11.81 -6.98
N MET A 84 -9.58 11.61 -7.67
CA MET A 84 -8.99 12.61 -8.55
C MET A 84 -9.21 12.21 -10.00
N ASP A 85 -9.60 13.18 -10.80
CA ASP A 85 -9.81 12.96 -12.22
C ASP A 85 -9.31 14.16 -13.02
N ARG A 86 -8.88 13.89 -14.26
CA ARG A 86 -8.43 14.91 -15.18
C ARG A 86 -9.64 15.54 -15.85
N LEU A 87 -9.65 16.87 -15.91
CA LEU A 87 -10.63 17.59 -16.69
C LEU A 87 -10.18 17.56 -18.15
N ASP A 88 -10.78 16.68 -18.95
CA ASP A 88 -10.55 16.70 -20.39
C ASP A 88 -11.13 17.98 -20.97
N ALA A 89 -10.31 18.67 -21.75
CA ALA A 89 -10.83 19.71 -22.66
C ALA A 89 -11.66 18.96 -23.71
N GLY A 90 -12.98 18.93 -23.51
CA GLY A 90 -13.90 18.21 -24.39
C GLY A 90 -13.60 18.51 -25.87
N LEU A 91 -13.59 17.49 -26.69
CA LEU A 91 -13.42 17.65 -28.12
C LEU A 91 -14.66 18.40 -28.67
N PRO A 92 -14.52 19.26 -29.72
CA PRO A 92 -15.64 19.95 -30.33
C PRO A 92 -16.68 18.92 -30.81
N GLY A 93 -17.89 18.95 -30.21
CA GLY A 93 -18.98 18.03 -30.53
C GLY A 93 -19.29 16.97 -29.48
N GLU A 94 -18.54 16.88 -28.40
CA GLU A 94 -18.86 16.03 -27.27
C GLU A 94 -19.93 16.66 -26.35
N PRO A 95 -20.78 15.83 -25.67
CA PRO A 95 -21.74 16.33 -24.70
C PRO A 95 -21.02 17.08 -23.58
N ALA A 96 -21.66 18.11 -23.03
CA ALA A 96 -21.11 18.91 -21.93
C ALA A 96 -20.59 18.01 -20.80
N ALA A 97 -19.44 18.35 -20.23
CA ALA A 97 -18.83 17.61 -19.14
C ALA A 97 -19.85 17.31 -18.03
N ALA A 98 -19.87 16.07 -17.54
CA ALA A 98 -20.76 15.64 -16.48
C ALA A 98 -20.60 16.53 -15.24
N SER A 99 -21.70 16.88 -14.58
CA SER A 99 -21.62 17.66 -13.34
C SER A 99 -20.90 16.86 -12.24
N CYS A 100 -20.31 17.56 -11.27
CA CYS A 100 -19.65 16.94 -10.12
C CYS A 100 -20.51 15.84 -9.46
N LYS A 101 -21.81 16.12 -9.27
CA LYS A 101 -22.76 15.17 -8.71
C LYS A 101 -22.90 13.91 -9.58
N GLN A 102 -23.07 14.08 -10.90
CA GLN A 102 -23.19 12.97 -11.84
C GLN A 102 -21.93 12.11 -11.88
N LYS A 103 -20.74 12.72 -11.81
CA LYS A 103 -19.47 11.98 -11.75
C LYS A 103 -19.39 11.10 -10.50
N VAL A 104 -19.64 11.68 -9.33
CA VAL A 104 -19.62 10.95 -8.06
C VAL A 104 -20.66 9.82 -8.06
N GLU A 105 -21.88 10.09 -8.52
CA GLU A 105 -22.95 9.07 -8.61
C GLU A 105 -22.57 7.93 -9.57
N ALA A 106 -21.91 8.22 -10.68
CA ALA A 106 -21.43 7.23 -11.63
C ALA A 106 -20.28 6.37 -11.05
N ILE A 107 -19.35 6.98 -10.32
CA ILE A 107 -18.26 6.27 -9.64
C ILE A 107 -18.81 5.33 -8.56
N VAL A 108 -19.68 5.84 -7.69
CA VAL A 108 -20.30 5.06 -6.59
C VAL A 108 -21.23 3.98 -7.13
N GLY A 109 -21.93 4.26 -8.25
CA GLY A 109 -22.79 3.29 -8.95
C GLY A 109 -22.04 2.18 -9.68
N GLY A 110 -20.71 2.21 -9.72
CA GLY A 110 -19.88 1.19 -10.34
C GLY A 110 -19.99 1.15 -11.87
N ALA A 111 -20.33 2.28 -12.51
CA ALA A 111 -20.40 2.36 -13.96
C ALA A 111 -19.01 2.13 -14.58
N ILE A 112 -18.89 1.12 -15.43
CA ILE A 112 -17.63 0.61 -16.02
C ILE A 112 -16.82 1.71 -16.76
N LEU A 113 -17.48 2.75 -17.24
CA LEU A 113 -16.87 3.84 -18.01
C LEU A 113 -16.42 5.05 -17.18
N SER A 114 -16.67 5.05 -15.87
CA SER A 114 -16.37 6.19 -14.99
C SER A 114 -15.31 5.87 -13.93
N ARG A 115 -14.28 5.12 -14.31
CA ARG A 115 -13.16 4.88 -13.40
C ARG A 115 -12.33 6.16 -13.29
N PRO A 116 -12.17 6.71 -12.08
CA PRO A 116 -11.34 7.89 -11.87
C PRO A 116 -9.87 7.56 -12.16
N GLU A 117 -9.10 8.56 -12.56
CA GLU A 117 -7.66 8.40 -12.80
C GLU A 117 -6.94 7.95 -11.52
N LEU A 118 -7.40 8.45 -10.37
CA LEU A 118 -6.87 8.07 -9.06
C LEU A 118 -7.98 7.95 -8.01
N ASP A 119 -8.12 6.77 -7.42
CA ASP A 119 -9.02 6.50 -6.31
C ASP A 119 -8.28 6.65 -4.97
N LEU A 120 -8.70 7.64 -4.17
CA LEU A 120 -8.12 7.92 -2.86
C LEU A 120 -8.80 7.14 -1.73
N ASN A 121 -9.62 6.13 -2.05
CA ASN A 121 -10.26 5.25 -1.08
C ASN A 121 -9.69 3.83 -1.13
N THR A 122 -8.74 3.63 -2.04
CA THR A 122 -8.23 2.29 -2.36
C THR A 122 -7.12 1.85 -1.42
N TYR A 123 -7.05 0.55 -1.17
CA TYR A 123 -5.91 -0.13 -0.58
C TYR A 123 -5.62 -1.41 -1.37
N TYR A 124 -4.39 -1.88 -1.28
CA TYR A 124 -3.97 -3.10 -1.96
C TYR A 124 -3.61 -4.16 -0.92
N VAL A 125 -4.03 -5.39 -1.18
CA VAL A 125 -3.67 -6.54 -0.36
C VAL A 125 -2.54 -7.29 -1.07
N LEU A 126 -1.41 -7.39 -0.40
CA LEU A 126 -0.25 -8.11 -0.87
C LEU A 126 -0.13 -9.45 -0.16
N THR A 127 0.16 -10.52 -0.90
CA THR A 127 0.52 -11.81 -0.30
C THR A 127 1.95 -12.19 -0.65
N LEU A 128 2.77 -12.43 0.37
CA LEU A 128 4.09 -13.03 0.20
C LEU A 128 3.91 -14.53 0.01
N ASN A 129 4.25 -15.02 -1.17
CA ASN A 129 4.03 -16.42 -1.52
C ASN A 129 5.23 -17.30 -1.16
N ALA A 130 5.00 -18.61 -1.06
CA ALA A 130 6.05 -19.59 -0.80
C ALA A 130 7.08 -19.70 -1.94
N ASP A 131 6.69 -19.31 -3.14
CA ASP A 131 7.60 -19.13 -4.28
C ASP A 131 8.18 -17.70 -4.32
N ALA A 132 8.99 -17.41 -5.30
CA ALA A 132 9.63 -16.10 -5.46
C ALA A 132 8.66 -15.03 -6.02
N THR A 133 7.44 -14.92 -5.48
CA THR A 133 6.43 -13.96 -5.94
C THR A 133 5.70 -13.24 -4.80
N ILE A 134 5.20 -12.03 -5.11
CA ILE A 134 4.21 -11.32 -4.30
C ILE A 134 2.99 -11.09 -5.20
N SER A 135 1.82 -11.58 -4.78
CA SER A 135 0.57 -11.25 -5.46
C SER A 135 0.05 -9.91 -4.95
N VAL A 136 -0.44 -9.08 -5.86
CA VAL A 136 -1.04 -7.77 -5.56
C VAL A 136 -2.51 -7.83 -5.92
N VAL A 137 -3.38 -7.67 -4.94
CA VAL A 137 -4.83 -7.73 -5.07
C VAL A 137 -5.43 -6.36 -4.80
N ASP A 138 -6.29 -5.90 -5.70
CA ASP A 138 -7.16 -4.75 -5.47
C ASP A 138 -8.54 -5.26 -5.02
N PRO A 139 -8.92 -5.09 -3.76
CA PRO A 139 -10.19 -5.61 -3.24
C PRO A 139 -11.41 -4.95 -3.86
N LEU A 140 -11.27 -3.73 -4.38
CA LEU A 140 -12.33 -2.96 -5.02
C LEU A 140 -12.44 -3.25 -6.52
N PHE A 141 -11.44 -3.92 -7.10
CA PHE A 141 -11.42 -4.25 -8.52
C PHE A 141 -12.40 -5.40 -8.83
N GLY A 142 -13.34 -5.16 -9.72
CA GLY A 142 -14.48 -6.04 -10.00
C GLY A 142 -14.56 -6.60 -11.43
N TYR A 143 -13.45 -6.82 -12.15
CA TYR A 143 -13.50 -7.45 -13.47
C TYR A 143 -13.57 -8.97 -13.36
N GLY A 144 -14.71 -9.54 -13.76
CA GLY A 144 -14.85 -10.97 -14.09
C GLY A 144 -14.40 -11.95 -13.00
N SER A 145 -14.66 -11.70 -11.73
CA SER A 145 -14.23 -12.49 -10.57
C SER A 145 -12.75 -12.40 -10.18
N SER A 146 -11.86 -11.89 -11.02
CA SER A 146 -10.45 -11.72 -10.65
C SER A 146 -10.22 -10.37 -9.97
N LYS A 147 -9.61 -10.42 -8.78
CA LYS A 147 -9.16 -9.23 -8.03
C LYS A 147 -7.63 -9.05 -8.09
N LEU A 148 -6.93 -9.92 -8.82
CA LEU A 148 -5.49 -9.85 -9.00
C LEU A 148 -5.15 -8.66 -9.91
N LEU A 149 -4.47 -7.67 -9.36
CA LEU A 149 -3.96 -6.52 -10.11
C LEU A 149 -2.66 -6.84 -10.82
N GLY A 150 -1.77 -7.58 -10.16
CA GLY A 150 -0.46 -7.93 -10.69
C GLY A 150 0.33 -8.87 -9.80
N MET A 151 1.55 -9.17 -10.23
CA MET A 151 2.46 -10.04 -9.53
C MET A 151 3.88 -9.46 -9.57
N VAL A 152 4.52 -9.34 -8.41
CA VAL A 152 5.93 -8.94 -8.32
C VAL A 152 6.76 -10.20 -8.30
N PHE A 153 7.75 -10.30 -9.19
CA PHE A 153 8.69 -11.41 -9.26
C PHE A 153 9.96 -11.04 -8.51
N LEU A 154 10.34 -11.89 -7.56
CA LEU A 154 11.55 -11.75 -6.76
C LEU A 154 12.64 -12.68 -7.31
N ARG A 155 13.89 -12.45 -6.93
CA ARG A 155 15.02 -13.30 -7.29
C ARG A 155 14.99 -14.68 -6.62
N SER A 156 14.51 -14.72 -5.38
CA SER A 156 14.32 -15.92 -4.58
C SER A 156 13.13 -15.72 -3.64
N PRO A 157 12.59 -16.78 -3.00
CA PRO A 157 11.48 -16.63 -2.06
C PRO A 157 11.77 -15.60 -0.97
N GLY A 158 10.78 -14.72 -0.73
CA GLY A 158 10.84 -13.74 0.35
C GLY A 158 10.56 -14.37 1.71
N GLU A 159 11.13 -13.79 2.77
CA GLU A 159 10.93 -14.27 4.15
C GLU A 159 10.20 -13.24 5.01
N ASP A 160 10.59 -11.98 4.95
CA ASP A 160 10.01 -10.88 5.70
C ASP A 160 9.95 -9.62 4.83
N TRP A 161 9.12 -8.68 5.24
CA TRP A 161 8.96 -7.41 4.53
C TRP A 161 8.71 -6.23 5.46
N ALA A 162 9.06 -5.03 5.00
CA ALA A 162 8.80 -3.77 5.68
C ALA A 162 8.36 -2.71 4.68
N LEU A 163 7.22 -2.07 4.94
CA LEU A 163 6.69 -0.99 4.11
C LEU A 163 7.23 0.34 4.61
N ALA A 164 7.69 1.20 3.71
CA ALA A 164 8.06 2.57 4.03
C ALA A 164 6.84 3.35 4.55
N ALA A 165 7.07 4.32 5.43
CA ALA A 165 5.99 5.07 6.08
C ALA A 165 5.10 5.84 5.09
N ASP A 166 5.64 6.24 3.93
CA ASP A 166 4.91 6.88 2.84
C ASP A 166 4.13 5.86 1.97
N GLY A 167 4.29 4.55 2.23
CA GLY A 167 3.68 3.48 1.48
C GLY A 167 4.23 3.25 0.07
N ASN A 168 5.22 4.03 -0.40
CA ASN A 168 5.69 4.01 -1.80
C ASN A 168 6.73 2.93 -2.08
N ARG A 169 7.38 2.41 -1.04
CA ARG A 169 8.43 1.40 -1.18
C ARG A 169 8.24 0.26 -0.18
N LEU A 170 8.29 -0.95 -0.68
CA LEU A 170 8.28 -2.17 0.11
C LEU A 170 9.65 -2.83 0.06
N PHE A 171 10.23 -3.15 1.20
CA PHE A 171 11.48 -3.90 1.30
C PHE A 171 11.16 -5.36 1.60
N VAL A 172 11.85 -6.29 0.94
CA VAL A 172 11.63 -7.74 1.09
C VAL A 172 12.97 -8.44 1.31
N SER A 173 13.10 -9.19 2.37
CA SER A 173 14.30 -10.01 2.61
C SER A 173 14.28 -11.27 1.75
N LEU A 174 15.45 -11.60 1.18
CA LEU A 174 15.68 -12.73 0.28
C LEU A 174 16.82 -13.59 0.85
N PRO A 175 16.55 -14.49 1.82
CA PRO A 175 17.60 -15.23 2.53
C PRO A 175 18.49 -16.06 1.64
N ASP A 176 17.90 -16.73 0.64
CA ASP A 176 18.65 -17.64 -0.25
C ASP A 176 19.63 -16.91 -1.18
N SER A 177 19.38 -15.62 -1.45
CA SER A 177 20.25 -14.78 -2.28
C SER A 177 21.12 -13.81 -1.46
N GLY A 178 20.96 -13.74 -0.13
CA GLY A 178 21.69 -12.82 0.73
C GLY A 178 21.40 -11.34 0.46
N ARG A 179 20.17 -11.02 0.03
CA ARG A 179 19.78 -9.69 -0.45
C ARG A 179 18.50 -9.18 0.19
N VAL A 180 18.29 -7.89 0.06
CA VAL A 180 17.00 -7.24 0.23
C VAL A 180 16.60 -6.60 -1.10
N ALA A 181 15.39 -6.86 -1.56
CA ALA A 181 14.79 -6.22 -2.71
C ALA A 181 13.95 -5.00 -2.27
N ALA A 182 14.01 -3.93 -3.05
CA ALA A 182 13.10 -2.80 -2.94
C ALA A 182 12.07 -2.86 -4.08
N VAL A 183 10.80 -2.84 -3.71
CA VAL A 183 9.66 -2.88 -4.63
C VAL A 183 8.98 -1.51 -4.62
N ASP A 184 8.78 -0.94 -5.80
CA ASP A 184 7.93 0.23 -5.99
C ASP A 184 6.46 -0.22 -5.92
N THR A 185 5.70 0.35 -5.00
CA THR A 185 4.29 -0.02 -4.78
C THR A 185 3.30 0.75 -5.64
N ALA A 186 3.75 1.66 -6.50
CA ALA A 186 2.93 2.25 -7.55
C ALA A 186 3.03 1.43 -8.84
N ALA A 187 4.25 1.04 -9.21
CA ALA A 187 4.51 0.26 -10.42
C ALA A 187 4.49 -1.27 -10.20
N TRP A 188 4.48 -1.75 -8.95
CA TRP A 188 4.55 -3.15 -8.56
C TRP A 188 5.74 -3.88 -9.17
N LYS A 189 6.92 -3.26 -9.09
CA LYS A 189 8.16 -3.78 -9.68
C LYS A 189 9.32 -3.65 -8.70
N VAL A 190 10.24 -4.62 -8.77
CA VAL A 190 11.54 -4.50 -8.10
C VAL A 190 12.34 -3.39 -8.76
N THR A 191 12.71 -2.37 -8.00
CA THR A 191 13.49 -1.20 -8.47
C THR A 191 14.97 -1.32 -8.15
N GLY A 192 15.34 -2.20 -7.25
CA GLY A 192 16.73 -2.44 -6.88
C GLY A 192 16.87 -3.53 -5.83
N GLU A 193 18.09 -3.99 -5.66
CA GLU A 193 18.47 -4.97 -4.64
C GLU A 193 19.78 -4.54 -3.98
N VAL A 194 19.94 -4.84 -2.69
CA VAL A 194 21.16 -4.59 -1.94
C VAL A 194 21.63 -5.86 -1.25
N GLU A 195 22.94 -6.12 -1.30
CA GLU A 195 23.57 -7.22 -0.57
C GLU A 195 23.65 -6.91 0.92
N THR A 196 23.21 -7.86 1.74
CA THR A 196 23.16 -7.69 3.19
C THR A 196 24.06 -8.65 3.96
N GLY A 197 24.56 -9.69 3.30
CA GLY A 197 25.33 -10.76 3.93
C GLY A 197 24.51 -12.04 4.07
N ALA A 198 24.93 -12.94 4.96
CA ALA A 198 24.35 -14.27 5.07
C ALA A 198 22.90 -14.22 5.59
N ARG A 199 22.00 -14.82 4.83
CA ARG A 199 20.62 -15.19 5.20
C ARG A 199 19.82 -14.10 5.92
N PRO A 200 19.55 -12.93 5.27
CA PRO A 200 18.69 -11.90 5.84
C PRO A 200 17.28 -12.47 6.05
N ARG A 201 16.78 -12.47 7.29
CA ARG A 201 15.47 -13.05 7.60
C ARG A 201 14.49 -12.03 8.15
N ARG A 202 14.93 -11.23 9.09
CA ARG A 202 14.08 -10.25 9.77
C ARG A 202 14.40 -8.85 9.30
N LEU A 203 13.37 -8.09 8.95
CA LEU A 203 13.47 -6.68 8.59
C LEU A 203 12.81 -5.79 9.65
N GLY A 204 13.37 -4.61 9.84
CA GLY A 204 12.74 -3.55 10.62
C GLY A 204 13.10 -2.19 10.03
N LEU A 205 12.10 -1.41 9.65
CA LEU A 205 12.32 -0.02 9.29
C LEU A 205 12.36 0.83 10.56
N GLN A 206 13.41 1.64 10.71
CA GLN A 206 13.52 2.58 11.82
C GLN A 206 12.32 3.54 11.83
N PRO A 207 11.73 3.89 12.99
CA PRO A 207 10.52 4.70 13.04
C PRO A 207 10.59 6.05 12.32
N ASP A 208 11.79 6.67 12.24
CA ASP A 208 12.03 7.90 11.47
C ASP A 208 12.19 7.66 9.96
N GLY A 209 12.18 6.39 9.50
CA GLY A 209 12.31 6.01 8.11
C GLY A 209 13.72 6.09 7.52
N GLN A 210 14.74 6.47 8.31
CA GLN A 210 16.09 6.68 7.78
C GLN A 210 16.78 5.38 7.37
N TYR A 211 16.73 4.36 8.24
CA TYR A 211 17.44 3.12 8.03
C TYR A 211 16.51 1.90 8.07
N LEU A 212 16.80 0.96 7.19
CA LEU A 212 16.27 -0.39 7.24
C LEU A 212 17.32 -1.28 7.93
N TRP A 213 16.91 -1.95 9.01
CA TRP A 213 17.72 -2.86 9.79
C TRP A 213 17.38 -4.30 9.39
N VAL A 214 18.39 -5.06 9.02
CA VAL A 214 18.24 -6.40 8.44
C VAL A 214 19.04 -7.39 9.25
N ALA A 215 18.35 -8.24 9.99
CA ALA A 215 19.00 -9.28 10.77
C ALA A 215 19.29 -10.53 9.94
N GLY A 216 20.55 -10.92 9.92
CA GLY A 216 21.06 -12.17 9.36
C GLY A 216 21.53 -13.11 10.46
N ASP A 217 22.33 -14.13 10.13
CA ASP A 217 22.69 -15.20 11.08
C ASP A 217 23.48 -14.75 12.32
N THR A 218 24.37 -13.75 12.19
CA THR A 218 25.26 -13.29 13.30
C THR A 218 25.50 -11.78 13.30
N ALA A 219 24.81 -11.06 12.45
CA ALA A 219 24.98 -9.63 12.29
C ALA A 219 23.70 -8.96 11.77
N VAL A 220 23.61 -7.67 12.05
CA VAL A 220 22.57 -6.81 11.47
C VAL A 220 23.22 -5.89 10.45
N SER A 221 22.72 -5.91 9.21
CA SER A 221 23.07 -4.95 8.18
C SER A 221 22.16 -3.73 8.28
N VAL A 222 22.75 -2.54 8.26
CA VAL A 222 22.05 -1.26 8.26
C VAL A 222 22.08 -0.70 6.84
N ILE A 223 20.90 -0.44 6.29
CA ILE A 223 20.73 0.02 4.92
C ILE A 223 20.11 1.42 4.95
N ASP A 224 20.68 2.36 4.22
CA ASP A 224 20.04 3.63 3.92
C ASP A 224 18.76 3.35 3.11
N ALA A 225 17.60 3.60 3.69
CA ALA A 225 16.32 3.23 3.11
C ALA A 225 16.01 4.01 1.82
N ALA A 226 16.46 5.25 1.72
CA ALA A 226 16.26 6.10 0.54
C ALA A 226 17.17 5.67 -0.62
N GLY A 227 18.47 5.54 -0.37
CA GLY A 227 19.49 5.23 -1.39
C GLY A 227 19.69 3.74 -1.66
N LEU A 228 19.01 2.85 -0.94
CA LEU A 228 19.16 1.39 -1.02
C LEU A 228 20.63 0.95 -0.99
N ARG A 229 21.37 1.44 -0.01
CA ARG A 229 22.81 1.21 0.13
C ARG A 229 23.15 0.76 1.55
N LYS A 230 23.89 -0.37 1.67
CA LYS A 230 24.41 -0.82 2.97
C LYS A 230 25.41 0.21 3.52
N VAL A 231 25.14 0.75 4.69
CA VAL A 231 25.98 1.76 5.35
C VAL A 231 26.81 1.16 6.47
N LYS A 232 26.34 0.09 7.11
CA LYS A 232 27.02 -0.55 8.22
C LYS A 232 26.64 -2.02 8.33
N GLU A 233 27.52 -2.80 8.94
CA GLU A 233 27.25 -4.14 9.44
C GLU A 233 27.70 -4.19 10.90
N ILE A 234 26.81 -4.66 11.79
CA ILE A 234 27.04 -4.68 13.22
C ILE A 234 26.88 -6.13 13.68
N ARG A 235 27.94 -6.71 14.24
CA ARG A 235 27.88 -8.06 14.79
C ARG A 235 26.95 -8.09 16.01
N THR A 236 26.04 -9.06 16.02
CA THR A 236 25.14 -9.37 17.12
C THR A 236 25.53 -10.72 17.76
N GLY A 237 24.61 -11.48 18.23
CA GLY A 237 24.83 -12.88 18.62
C GLY A 237 24.35 -13.85 17.54
N ARG A 238 24.19 -15.11 17.89
CA ARG A 238 23.79 -16.23 17.03
C ARG A 238 22.33 -16.59 17.17
N GLY A 239 21.82 -17.30 16.16
CA GLY A 239 20.48 -17.85 16.12
C GLY A 239 19.48 -16.97 15.36
N GLU A 240 18.21 -17.24 15.54
CA GLU A 240 17.14 -16.43 14.98
C GLU A 240 17.06 -15.07 15.70
N HIS A 241 16.66 -14.05 14.97
CA HIS A 241 16.57 -12.69 15.48
C HIS A 241 15.17 -12.13 15.31
N ASP A 242 14.72 -11.37 16.29
CA ASP A 242 13.59 -10.46 16.19
C ASP A 242 14.05 -9.04 16.55
N LEU A 243 13.36 -8.01 16.05
CA LEU A 243 13.76 -6.62 16.14
C LEU A 243 12.65 -5.77 16.78
N ALA A 244 13.02 -4.88 17.70
CA ALA A 244 12.14 -3.83 18.19
C ALA A 244 12.91 -2.51 18.30
N PHE A 245 12.23 -1.41 17.97
CA PHE A 245 12.78 -0.05 18.06
C PHE A 245 12.18 0.69 19.23
N SER A 246 12.97 1.56 19.86
CA SER A 246 12.40 2.59 20.72
C SER A 246 11.62 3.60 19.87
N ASP A 247 10.54 4.13 20.43
CA ASP A 247 9.63 5.07 19.75
C ASP A 247 10.29 6.41 19.36
N ASP A 248 11.41 6.75 20.00
CA ASP A 248 12.26 7.90 19.68
C ASP A 248 13.33 7.61 18.62
N SER A 249 13.27 6.44 17.98
CA SER A 249 14.24 5.95 16.98
C SER A 249 15.69 5.87 17.49
N ARG A 250 15.94 5.91 18.80
CA ARG A 250 17.30 5.99 19.36
C ARG A 250 17.97 4.63 19.53
N PHE A 251 17.19 3.60 19.79
CA PHE A 251 17.71 2.26 20.03
C PHE A 251 16.96 1.23 19.21
N VAL A 252 17.70 0.23 18.74
CA VAL A 252 17.13 -1.03 18.26
C VAL A 252 17.62 -2.17 19.15
N PHE A 253 16.72 -3.07 19.47
CA PHE A 253 16.94 -4.26 20.26
C PHE A 253 16.83 -5.47 19.35
N VAL A 254 17.82 -6.36 19.40
CA VAL A 254 17.92 -7.54 18.55
C VAL A 254 18.05 -8.77 19.42
N THR A 255 17.12 -9.70 19.35
CA THR A 255 17.24 -10.98 20.04
C THR A 255 18.33 -11.83 19.42
N ASN A 256 19.08 -12.56 20.22
CA ASN A 256 20.08 -13.56 19.82
C ASN A 256 19.66 -14.88 20.44
N GLU A 257 18.88 -15.66 19.70
CA GLU A 257 18.16 -16.83 20.22
C GLU A 257 19.11 -17.87 20.85
N GLU A 258 20.18 -18.25 20.12
CA GLU A 258 21.13 -19.29 20.57
C GLU A 258 22.04 -18.80 21.71
N ASP A 259 22.37 -17.50 21.73
CA ASP A 259 23.27 -16.94 22.75
C ASP A 259 22.53 -16.50 24.02
N GLY A 260 21.20 -16.57 24.05
CA GLY A 260 20.37 -16.18 25.20
C GLY A 260 20.53 -14.70 25.59
N THR A 261 20.77 -13.82 24.61
CA THR A 261 21.02 -12.39 24.83
C THR A 261 20.16 -11.50 23.94
N VAL A 262 20.11 -10.22 24.27
CA VAL A 262 19.60 -9.17 23.40
C VAL A 262 20.71 -8.16 23.14
N SER A 263 21.07 -7.94 21.89
CA SER A 263 21.97 -6.85 21.49
C SER A 263 21.20 -5.53 21.48
N VAL A 264 21.70 -4.54 22.21
CA VAL A 264 21.19 -3.17 22.21
C VAL A 264 22.09 -2.32 21.33
N LEU A 265 21.55 -1.72 20.29
CA LEU A 265 22.29 -0.95 19.29
C LEU A 265 21.83 0.51 19.34
N ASP A 266 22.79 1.45 19.26
CA ASP A 266 22.54 2.90 19.12
C ASP A 266 22.37 3.21 17.62
N THR A 267 21.23 3.71 17.24
CA THR A 267 20.87 3.95 15.83
C THR A 267 21.58 5.18 15.25
N ALA A 268 21.86 6.20 16.05
CA ALA A 268 22.53 7.40 15.57
C ALA A 268 24.03 7.17 15.34
N ARG A 269 24.66 6.35 16.21
CA ARG A 269 26.09 6.03 16.11
C ARG A 269 26.35 4.79 15.26
N LEU A 270 25.34 3.98 14.98
CA LEU A 270 25.43 2.68 14.31
C LEU A 270 26.46 1.75 14.98
N ILE A 271 26.32 1.59 16.30
CA ILE A 271 27.20 0.73 17.11
C ILE A 271 26.39 -0.14 18.07
N LYS A 272 26.95 -1.31 18.41
CA LYS A 272 26.45 -2.11 19.51
C LYS A 272 26.88 -1.48 20.85
N VAL A 273 25.88 -1.20 21.70
CA VAL A 273 26.11 -0.67 23.04
C VAL A 273 26.46 -1.82 23.99
N ARG A 274 25.65 -2.90 23.95
CA ARG A 274 25.83 -4.04 24.82
C ARG A 274 25.00 -5.25 24.38
N ASP A 275 25.47 -6.45 24.74
CA ASP A 275 24.65 -7.67 24.78
C ASP A 275 24.12 -7.84 26.22
N VAL A 276 22.80 -7.97 26.38
CA VAL A 276 22.12 -8.12 27.66
C VAL A 276 21.67 -9.57 27.79
N PRO A 277 22.20 -10.36 28.72
CA PRO A 277 21.73 -11.71 28.97
C PRO A 277 20.28 -11.70 29.47
N THR A 278 19.43 -12.50 28.86
CA THR A 278 18.01 -12.64 29.26
C THR A 278 17.79 -13.78 30.27
N GLY A 279 18.74 -14.69 30.36
CA GLY A 279 18.61 -15.90 31.15
C GLY A 279 17.65 -16.94 30.55
N ASP A 280 17.22 -16.75 29.30
CA ASP A 280 16.32 -17.62 28.55
C ASP A 280 16.68 -17.55 27.07
N ARG A 281 16.04 -18.36 26.23
CA ARG A 281 16.14 -18.35 24.77
C ARG A 281 15.18 -17.30 24.19
N PRO A 282 15.65 -16.06 23.86
CA PRO A 282 14.80 -14.96 23.41
C PRO A 282 14.35 -15.18 21.97
N ILE A 283 13.05 -15.18 21.72
CA ILE A 283 12.48 -15.48 20.40
C ILE A 283 11.65 -14.34 19.80
N SER A 284 11.09 -13.47 20.64
CA SER A 284 10.33 -12.33 20.15
C SER A 284 10.49 -11.13 21.08
N ILE A 285 10.42 -9.93 20.51
CA ILE A 285 10.64 -8.68 21.24
C ILE A 285 9.68 -7.59 20.77
N ALA A 286 9.16 -6.82 21.72
CA ALA A 286 8.29 -5.69 21.44
C ALA A 286 8.64 -4.49 22.37
N TRP A 287 8.43 -3.28 21.85
CA TRP A 287 8.65 -2.04 22.59
C TRP A 287 7.35 -1.50 23.18
N SER A 288 7.37 -1.13 24.45
CA SER A 288 6.31 -0.38 25.11
C SER A 288 6.67 1.12 25.12
N ALA A 289 5.96 1.90 24.31
CA ALA A 289 6.11 3.35 24.30
C ALA A 289 5.67 3.98 25.63
N GLN A 290 4.70 3.36 26.33
CA GLN A 290 4.24 3.87 27.63
C GLN A 290 5.23 3.57 28.75
N ALA A 291 5.79 2.37 28.82
CA ALA A 291 6.77 1.99 29.84
C ALA A 291 8.21 2.39 29.48
N LYS A 292 8.47 2.80 28.22
CA LYS A 292 9.81 3.11 27.66
C LYS A 292 10.79 1.94 27.85
N ARG A 293 10.34 0.73 27.54
CA ARG A 293 11.07 -0.52 27.72
C ARG A 293 10.79 -1.51 26.59
N ALA A 294 11.80 -2.30 26.24
CA ALA A 294 11.64 -3.48 25.43
C ALA A 294 11.25 -4.68 26.30
N TYR A 295 10.33 -5.50 25.84
CA TYR A 295 9.87 -6.73 26.46
C TYR A 295 10.18 -7.91 25.55
N VAL A 296 10.84 -8.91 26.10
CA VAL A 296 11.39 -10.06 25.38
C VAL A 296 10.74 -11.34 25.90
N SER A 297 10.14 -12.13 25.02
CA SER A 297 9.66 -13.47 25.37
C SER A 297 10.77 -14.51 25.17
N GLY A 298 10.98 -15.33 26.17
CA GLY A 298 11.91 -16.45 26.17
C GLY A 298 11.18 -17.79 26.11
N ALA A 299 11.60 -18.68 25.22
CA ALA A 299 10.87 -19.91 24.93
C ALA A 299 11.22 -21.07 25.87
N GLU A 300 12.46 -21.15 26.39
CA GLU A 300 12.95 -22.33 27.11
C GLU A 300 12.46 -22.35 28.56
N ARG A 301 12.68 -21.29 29.30
CA ARG A 301 12.20 -21.14 30.70
C ARG A 301 10.82 -20.49 30.76
N GLY A 302 10.42 -19.83 29.70
CA GLY A 302 9.15 -19.14 29.61
C GLY A 302 9.10 -17.87 30.44
N THR A 303 10.06 -17.00 30.23
CA THR A 303 10.14 -15.70 30.91
C THR A 303 9.83 -14.56 29.97
N VAL A 304 9.23 -13.50 30.50
CA VAL A 304 9.15 -12.20 29.83
C VAL A 304 10.07 -11.22 30.54
N THR A 305 11.11 -10.78 29.83
CA THR A 305 12.17 -9.93 30.39
C THR A 305 12.05 -8.51 29.89
N ALA A 306 12.05 -7.53 30.79
CA ALA A 306 11.98 -6.10 30.47
C ALA A 306 13.37 -5.44 30.58
N MET A 307 13.70 -4.57 29.59
CA MET A 307 14.96 -3.82 29.55
C MET A 307 14.80 -2.43 28.90
N ASN A 308 15.75 -1.53 29.12
CA ASN A 308 15.78 -0.25 28.41
C ASN A 308 17.07 -0.08 27.59
N GLY A 309 17.08 0.92 26.70
CA GLY A 309 18.21 1.21 25.82
C GLY A 309 19.29 2.10 26.46
N ALA A 310 18.90 3.07 27.26
CA ALA A 310 19.83 4.06 27.81
C ALA A 310 20.80 3.46 28.87
N SER A 311 20.31 2.47 29.62
CA SER A 311 21.13 1.68 30.54
C SER A 311 20.82 0.20 30.32
N PRO A 312 21.50 -0.43 29.33
CA PRO A 312 21.15 -1.79 28.90
C PRO A 312 21.38 -2.81 30.00
N LYS A 313 20.29 -3.18 30.69
CA LYS A 313 20.24 -4.20 31.72
C LYS A 313 18.82 -4.73 31.88
N VAL A 314 18.70 -5.91 32.43
CA VAL A 314 17.40 -6.46 32.84
C VAL A 314 16.85 -5.61 33.99
N LEU A 315 15.61 -5.17 33.86
CA LEU A 315 14.86 -4.38 34.84
C LEU A 315 13.85 -5.21 35.61
N ALA A 316 13.23 -6.19 34.92
CA ALA A 316 12.26 -7.10 35.49
C ALA A 316 12.23 -8.40 34.68
N THR A 317 11.88 -9.49 35.36
CA THR A 317 11.64 -10.81 34.74
C THR A 317 10.33 -11.35 35.30
N ILE A 318 9.41 -11.72 34.40
CA ILE A 318 8.10 -12.27 34.72
C ILE A 318 8.12 -13.73 34.29
N ALA A 319 7.98 -14.65 35.23
CA ALA A 319 7.91 -16.09 34.95
C ALA A 319 6.47 -16.46 34.55
N ILE A 320 6.32 -17.09 33.41
CA ILE A 320 5.03 -17.58 32.86
C ILE A 320 5.08 -19.10 32.72
N GLY A 321 6.10 -19.63 32.08
CA GLY A 321 6.30 -21.04 31.82
C GLY A 321 6.75 -21.31 30.37
N PRO A 322 7.40 -22.47 30.12
CA PRO A 322 8.08 -22.77 28.86
C PRO A 322 7.13 -22.81 27.65
N GLY A 323 7.70 -22.55 26.47
CA GLY A 323 6.99 -22.60 25.20
C GLY A 323 6.30 -21.31 24.82
N LEU A 324 6.78 -20.14 25.31
CA LEU A 324 6.32 -18.84 24.86
C LEU A 324 6.64 -18.63 23.38
N GLY A 325 5.83 -17.79 22.73
CA GLY A 325 5.91 -17.40 21.34
C GLY A 325 6.00 -15.88 21.18
N GLN A 326 5.26 -15.36 20.21
CA GLN A 326 5.20 -13.94 19.88
C GLN A 326 4.75 -13.09 21.06
N ILE A 327 5.39 -11.92 21.22
CA ILE A 327 4.94 -10.85 22.11
C ILE A 327 4.62 -9.61 21.27
N ARG A 328 3.45 -9.00 21.47
CA ARG A 328 3.05 -7.73 20.86
C ARG A 328 2.27 -6.86 21.83
N PHE A 329 2.39 -5.56 21.66
CA PHE A 329 1.63 -4.58 22.45
C PHE A 329 0.32 -4.21 21.76
N ALA A 330 -0.76 -4.17 22.53
CA ALA A 330 -2.02 -3.56 22.12
C ALA A 330 -1.86 -2.04 21.91
N PRO A 331 -2.77 -1.38 21.18
CA PRO A 331 -2.82 0.08 21.08
C PRO A 331 -2.69 0.74 22.46
N GLY A 332 -1.95 1.85 22.54
CA GLY A 332 -1.59 2.49 23.82
C GLY A 332 -0.36 1.89 24.51
N SER A 333 0.19 0.77 23.99
CA SER A 333 1.48 0.18 24.41
C SER A 333 1.62 -0.15 25.90
N ARG A 334 0.49 -0.34 26.62
CA ARG A 334 0.47 -0.74 28.04
C ARG A 334 0.41 -2.26 28.19
N LEU A 335 -0.50 -2.91 27.49
CA LEU A 335 -0.76 -4.34 27.62
C LEU A 335 -0.02 -5.12 26.53
N ALA A 336 0.87 -6.02 26.93
CA ALA A 336 1.52 -6.96 26.03
C ALA A 336 0.74 -8.27 26.01
N PHE A 337 0.45 -8.75 24.81
CA PHE A 337 -0.11 -10.06 24.53
C PHE A 337 1.04 -11.00 24.22
N VAL A 338 1.18 -12.06 25.02
CA VAL A 338 2.24 -13.07 24.92
C VAL A 338 1.60 -14.40 24.60
N LEU A 339 1.88 -14.95 23.44
CA LEU A 339 1.36 -16.24 23.01
C LEU A 339 2.19 -17.38 23.61
N GLN A 340 1.55 -18.50 23.93
CA GLN A 340 2.19 -19.73 24.37
C GLN A 340 1.67 -20.92 23.54
N PRO A 341 2.22 -21.13 22.32
CA PRO A 341 1.79 -22.20 21.43
C PRO A 341 1.85 -23.58 22.06
N ALA A 342 2.89 -23.84 22.86
CA ALA A 342 3.10 -25.13 23.51
C ALA A 342 2.01 -25.53 24.52
N LYS A 343 1.22 -24.57 25.00
CA LYS A 343 0.14 -24.79 25.98
C LYS A 343 -1.20 -24.27 25.54
N ASN A 344 -1.34 -23.82 24.30
CA ASN A 344 -2.55 -23.24 23.75
C ASN A 344 -3.08 -22.11 24.65
N ALA A 345 -2.20 -21.18 25.02
CA ALA A 345 -2.51 -20.12 25.97
C ALA A 345 -2.09 -18.75 25.46
N LEU A 346 -2.77 -17.75 25.95
CA LEU A 346 -2.46 -16.33 25.81
C LEU A 346 -2.29 -15.72 27.19
N HIS A 347 -1.27 -14.90 27.35
CA HIS A 347 -0.97 -14.17 28.59
C HIS A 347 -0.96 -12.67 28.34
N ILE A 348 -1.53 -11.91 29.25
CA ILE A 348 -1.56 -10.45 29.19
C ILE A 348 -0.69 -9.89 30.31
N VAL A 349 0.33 -9.15 29.92
CA VAL A 349 1.31 -8.52 30.81
C VAL A 349 1.11 -7.01 30.77
N ASP A 350 0.96 -6.40 31.94
CA ASP A 350 0.94 -4.94 32.08
C ASP A 350 2.39 -4.43 32.18
N ALA A 351 2.81 -3.68 31.16
CA ALA A 351 4.19 -3.17 31.06
C ALA A 351 4.50 -2.08 32.09
N VAL A 352 3.51 -1.35 32.57
CA VAL A 352 3.71 -0.29 33.57
C VAL A 352 3.98 -0.90 34.95
N THR A 353 3.19 -1.90 35.32
CA THR A 353 3.35 -2.58 36.62
C THR A 353 4.37 -3.73 36.57
N GLY A 354 4.74 -4.21 35.37
CA GLY A 354 5.64 -5.35 35.20
C GLY A 354 5.06 -6.67 35.69
N ARG A 355 3.74 -6.86 35.60
CA ARG A 355 3.05 -8.06 36.13
C ARG A 355 2.26 -8.78 35.06
N LEU A 356 2.17 -10.09 35.17
CA LEU A 356 1.16 -10.91 34.50
C LEU A 356 -0.20 -10.59 35.13
N VAL A 357 -1.17 -10.15 34.33
CA VAL A 357 -2.49 -9.73 34.82
C VAL A 357 -3.60 -10.71 34.49
N GLN A 358 -3.52 -11.39 33.33
CA GLN A 358 -4.52 -12.35 32.90
C GLN A 358 -3.89 -13.47 32.09
N THR A 359 -4.54 -14.63 32.09
CA THR A 359 -4.22 -15.78 31.24
C THR A 359 -5.52 -16.35 30.68
N ALA A 360 -5.53 -16.70 29.40
CA ALA A 360 -6.64 -17.38 28.75
C ALA A 360 -6.15 -18.65 28.06
N GLN A 361 -6.99 -19.70 28.09
CA GLN A 361 -6.84 -20.84 27.18
C GLN A 361 -7.43 -20.44 25.84
N VAL A 362 -6.73 -20.76 24.77
CA VAL A 362 -7.09 -20.44 23.39
C VAL A 362 -7.04 -21.71 22.53
N GLU A 363 -7.35 -21.60 21.25
CA GLU A 363 -7.27 -22.72 20.33
C GLU A 363 -5.84 -23.20 20.07
N ALA A 364 -5.71 -24.30 19.32
CA ALA A 364 -4.45 -25.00 19.14
C ALA A 364 -3.40 -24.15 18.41
N GLU A 365 -2.21 -24.07 18.98
CA GLU A 365 -1.02 -23.43 18.42
C GLU A 365 -1.22 -21.95 18.04
N PRO A 366 -1.56 -21.05 19.01
CA PRO A 366 -1.63 -19.61 18.72
C PRO A 366 -0.26 -19.11 18.24
N ASP A 367 -0.21 -18.47 17.09
CA ASP A 367 1.06 -18.08 16.45
C ASP A 367 1.24 -16.59 16.27
N GLN A 368 0.17 -15.84 16.00
CA GLN A 368 0.25 -14.41 15.78
C GLN A 368 -0.93 -13.66 16.38
N VAL A 369 -0.68 -12.41 16.82
CA VAL A 369 -1.69 -11.49 17.30
C VAL A 369 -1.58 -10.16 16.57
N THR A 370 -2.73 -9.62 16.14
CA THR A 370 -2.86 -8.26 15.61
C THR A 370 -3.99 -7.53 16.32
N PHE A 371 -4.10 -6.22 16.08
CA PHE A 371 -5.05 -5.37 16.80
C PHE A 371 -5.77 -4.43 15.86
N SER A 372 -7.05 -4.17 16.15
CA SER A 372 -7.73 -2.92 15.81
C SER A 372 -7.74 -2.00 17.04
N ASP A 373 -8.41 -0.85 16.95
CA ASP A 373 -8.56 0.04 18.10
C ASP A 373 -9.37 -0.59 19.24
N GLU A 374 -10.25 -1.55 18.93
CA GLU A 374 -11.17 -2.14 19.89
C GLU A 374 -10.91 -3.62 20.22
N LEU A 375 -10.31 -4.36 19.30
CA LEU A 375 -10.13 -5.81 19.42
C LEU A 375 -8.69 -6.24 19.23
N ALA A 376 -8.30 -7.32 19.92
CA ALA A 376 -7.16 -8.15 19.56
C ALA A 376 -7.65 -9.38 18.77
N TYR A 377 -6.90 -9.79 17.75
CA TYR A 377 -7.17 -10.97 16.93
C TYR A 377 -6.01 -11.94 17.06
N VAL A 378 -6.32 -13.16 17.47
CA VAL A 378 -5.31 -14.24 17.64
C VAL A 378 -5.54 -15.30 16.58
N ARG A 379 -4.53 -15.49 15.74
CA ARG A 379 -4.48 -16.56 14.73
C ARG A 379 -3.86 -17.82 15.32
N HIS A 380 -4.29 -18.98 14.82
CA HIS A 380 -3.81 -20.29 15.23
C HIS A 380 -3.31 -21.07 14.01
N ARG A 381 -2.30 -21.91 14.18
CA ARG A 381 -1.83 -22.83 13.13
C ARG A 381 -2.53 -24.17 13.17
N GLY A 382 -2.93 -24.59 14.35
CA GLY A 382 -3.61 -25.87 14.58
C GLY A 382 -5.13 -25.81 14.58
N SER A 383 -5.71 -24.61 14.37
CA SER A 383 -7.16 -24.38 14.25
C SER A 383 -7.44 -23.38 13.13
N GLU A 384 -8.53 -23.58 12.41
CA GLU A 384 -9.06 -22.61 11.45
C GLU A 384 -9.65 -21.36 12.09
N THR A 385 -9.81 -21.38 13.42
CA THR A 385 -10.44 -20.32 14.20
C THR A 385 -9.49 -19.16 14.46
N VAL A 386 -9.99 -17.95 14.31
CA VAL A 386 -9.38 -16.71 14.78
C VAL A 386 -10.17 -16.20 15.98
N LEU A 387 -9.49 -15.95 17.10
CA LEU A 387 -10.11 -15.41 18.31
C LEU A 387 -10.11 -13.88 18.29
N MET A 388 -11.19 -13.29 18.75
CA MET A 388 -11.37 -11.87 19.01
C MET A 388 -11.47 -11.61 20.51
N ILE A 389 -10.73 -10.62 21.00
CA ILE A 389 -10.67 -10.25 22.42
C ILE A 389 -10.93 -8.76 22.55
N PRO A 390 -12.05 -8.32 23.16
CA PRO A 390 -12.32 -6.90 23.37
C PRO A 390 -11.27 -6.26 24.27
N LEU A 391 -10.52 -5.27 23.76
CA LEU A 391 -9.43 -4.61 24.47
C LEU A 391 -9.90 -3.90 25.75
N LYS A 392 -11.12 -3.37 25.76
CA LYS A 392 -11.73 -2.76 26.97
C LYS A 392 -12.00 -3.74 28.10
N SER A 393 -11.98 -5.04 27.82
CA SER A 393 -12.29 -6.11 28.79
C SER A 393 -11.06 -6.81 29.33
N VAL A 394 -9.85 -6.34 28.96
CA VAL A 394 -8.59 -6.91 29.43
C VAL A 394 -7.80 -5.91 30.27
N GLY A 395 -6.82 -6.40 31.04
CA GLY A 395 -5.96 -5.59 31.91
C GLY A 395 -6.42 -5.56 33.38
N GLU A 396 -7.53 -6.21 33.74
CA GLU A 396 -8.02 -6.32 35.12
C GLU A 396 -7.63 -7.70 35.73
N PRO A 397 -6.77 -7.72 36.75
CA PRO A 397 -6.35 -8.98 37.39
C PRO A 397 -7.53 -9.78 37.92
N GLY A 398 -7.51 -11.11 37.68
CA GLY A 398 -8.52 -12.03 38.17
C GLY A 398 -9.83 -12.05 37.38
N ARG A 399 -10.01 -11.21 36.39
CA ARG A 399 -11.14 -11.22 35.47
C ARG A 399 -10.88 -12.18 34.30
N PRO A 400 -11.84 -13.06 33.94
CA PRO A 400 -11.69 -13.88 32.73
C PRO A 400 -11.54 -13.02 31.47
N VAL A 401 -10.70 -13.46 30.54
CA VAL A 401 -10.58 -12.85 29.21
C VAL A 401 -11.77 -13.32 28.37
N PRO A 402 -12.64 -12.42 27.87
CA PRO A 402 -13.73 -12.82 26.99
C PRO A 402 -13.16 -13.20 25.62
N LEU A 403 -13.56 -14.36 25.12
CA LEU A 403 -13.15 -14.88 23.82
C LEU A 403 -14.38 -15.01 22.93
N VAL A 404 -14.31 -14.47 21.74
CA VAL A 404 -15.28 -14.65 20.66
C VAL A 404 -14.49 -15.10 19.44
N ASP A 405 -15.06 -15.95 18.59
CA ASP A 405 -14.36 -16.52 17.47
C ASP A 405 -15.08 -16.32 16.14
N PHE A 406 -14.31 -16.45 15.07
CA PHE A 406 -14.81 -16.61 13.71
C PHE A 406 -13.88 -17.54 12.91
N PRO A 407 -14.39 -18.24 11.87
CA PRO A 407 -13.54 -19.08 11.04
C PRO A 407 -12.62 -18.22 10.16
N GLY A 408 -11.31 -18.40 10.30
CA GLY A 408 -10.27 -17.77 9.46
C GLY A 408 -9.90 -18.61 8.23
N GLY A 409 -10.71 -19.62 7.88
CA GLY A 409 -10.52 -20.53 6.76
C GLY A 409 -11.45 -21.71 6.82
N GLN A 410 -11.31 -22.65 5.86
CA GLN A 410 -12.02 -23.93 5.84
C GLN A 410 -11.22 -25.03 6.56
N HIS A 411 -9.90 -24.89 6.58
CA HIS A 411 -8.96 -25.82 7.20
C HIS A 411 -8.02 -25.05 8.13
N PRO A 412 -7.44 -25.71 9.16
CA PRO A 412 -6.35 -25.12 9.91
C PRO A 412 -5.23 -24.67 8.96
N PRO A 413 -4.58 -23.52 9.17
CA PRO A 413 -3.51 -23.03 8.29
C PRO A 413 -2.33 -23.99 8.12
N GLY A 414 -2.23 -25.01 8.95
CA GLY A 414 -1.21 -26.03 8.88
C GLY A 414 0.14 -25.58 9.43
N ARG A 415 1.08 -26.49 9.42
CA ARG A 415 2.47 -26.23 9.78
C ARG A 415 3.27 -26.01 8.51
N LEU A 416 3.52 -24.77 8.18
CA LEU A 416 4.56 -24.47 7.18
C LEU A 416 5.88 -25.12 7.66
N SER A 417 6.61 -25.72 6.74
CA SER A 417 7.94 -26.33 7.03
C SER A 417 8.89 -25.34 7.71
N ARG A 418 8.64 -24.04 7.50
CA ARG A 418 9.36 -22.93 8.11
C ARG A 418 8.42 -21.75 8.31
N PRO A 419 8.13 -21.36 9.57
CA PRO A 419 7.36 -20.16 9.85
C PRO A 419 8.08 -18.92 9.31
N THR A 420 7.32 -17.98 8.75
CA THR A 420 7.84 -16.66 8.36
C THR A 420 7.69 -15.69 9.53
N PRO A 421 8.63 -14.75 9.74
CA PRO A 421 8.46 -13.66 10.69
C PRO A 421 7.43 -12.61 10.22
N ALA A 422 7.08 -12.60 8.93
CA ALA A 422 6.08 -11.72 8.37
C ALA A 422 4.66 -12.09 8.84
N ASP A 423 3.78 -11.08 8.91
CA ASP A 423 2.45 -11.23 9.47
C ASP A 423 1.51 -12.00 8.55
N GLY A 424 0.86 -13.05 9.10
CA GLY A 424 -0.21 -13.80 8.43
C GLY A 424 -1.61 -13.31 8.80
N ILE A 425 -1.72 -12.31 9.67
CA ILE A 425 -2.95 -11.64 10.05
C ILE A 425 -2.68 -10.15 10.22
N VAL A 426 -3.43 -9.29 9.52
CA VAL A 426 -3.27 -7.83 9.55
C VAL A 426 -4.62 -7.14 9.55
N GLN A 427 -4.67 -5.93 10.12
CA GLN A 427 -5.84 -5.06 10.03
C GLN A 427 -6.01 -4.58 8.58
N ALA A 428 -7.25 -4.57 8.09
CA ALA A 428 -7.62 -3.94 6.83
C ALA A 428 -8.09 -2.49 7.06
N PRO A 429 -7.88 -1.58 6.08
CA PRO A 429 -8.27 -0.18 6.21
C PRO A 429 -9.79 0.04 6.18
N GLY A 430 -10.21 1.20 6.68
CA GLY A 430 -11.55 1.77 6.50
C GLY A 430 -12.55 1.37 7.59
N HIS A 431 -12.72 0.10 7.87
CA HIS A 431 -13.59 -0.40 8.94
C HIS A 431 -12.81 -1.34 9.85
N PRO A 432 -13.23 -1.53 11.10
CA PRO A 432 -12.66 -2.58 11.93
C PRO A 432 -12.80 -3.94 11.23
N SER A 433 -11.71 -4.40 10.66
CA SER A 433 -11.67 -5.61 9.84
C SER A 433 -10.26 -6.17 9.75
N VAL A 434 -10.14 -7.46 9.49
CA VAL A 434 -8.86 -8.15 9.37
C VAL A 434 -8.80 -9.03 8.13
N LEU A 435 -7.57 -9.19 7.65
CA LEU A 435 -7.18 -10.11 6.60
C LEU A 435 -6.37 -11.25 7.23
N VAL A 436 -6.74 -12.48 6.93
CA VAL A 436 -6.12 -13.69 7.50
C VAL A 436 -5.64 -14.58 6.36
N VAL A 437 -4.35 -14.88 6.35
CA VAL A 437 -3.75 -15.84 5.40
C VAL A 437 -4.05 -17.26 5.84
N ASN A 438 -4.57 -18.07 4.90
CA ASN A 438 -4.66 -19.50 5.05
C ASN A 438 -3.90 -20.19 3.91
N PRO A 439 -2.70 -20.76 4.19
CA PRO A 439 -1.89 -21.44 3.19
C PRO A 439 -2.52 -22.74 2.65
N GLU A 440 -3.24 -23.48 3.48
CA GLU A 440 -3.90 -24.74 3.10
C GLU A 440 -5.03 -24.47 2.10
N ASP A 441 -5.83 -23.44 2.35
CA ASP A 441 -6.91 -23.01 1.47
C ASP A 441 -6.40 -22.21 0.26
N LYS A 442 -5.13 -21.81 0.23
CA LYS A 442 -4.52 -20.91 -0.76
C LYS A 442 -5.31 -19.62 -0.92
N ALA A 443 -5.72 -19.04 0.19
CA ALA A 443 -6.61 -17.89 0.24
C ALA A 443 -6.22 -16.88 1.34
N VAL A 444 -6.73 -15.66 1.18
CA VAL A 444 -6.75 -14.62 2.23
C VAL A 444 -8.21 -14.34 2.56
N TYR A 445 -8.60 -14.61 3.79
CA TYR A 445 -9.95 -14.37 4.28
C TYR A 445 -10.10 -12.95 4.78
N TYR A 446 -11.22 -12.33 4.48
CA TYR A 446 -11.58 -10.99 4.92
C TYR A 446 -12.75 -11.05 5.91
N TYR A 447 -12.50 -10.60 7.12
CA TYR A 447 -13.50 -10.53 8.18
C TYR A 447 -13.73 -9.07 8.58
N LYS A 448 -15.00 -8.69 8.75
CA LYS A 448 -15.43 -7.39 9.28
C LYS A 448 -16.05 -7.57 10.65
N GLU A 449 -15.69 -6.71 11.60
CA GLU A 449 -16.22 -6.76 12.98
C GLU A 449 -17.75 -6.73 13.00
N GLY A 450 -18.33 -7.54 13.90
CA GLY A 450 -19.78 -7.70 14.04
C GLY A 450 -20.41 -8.72 13.10
N MET A 451 -19.66 -9.36 12.21
CA MET A 451 -20.15 -10.44 11.35
C MET A 451 -19.90 -11.80 12.01
N ALA A 452 -20.80 -12.77 11.77
CA ALA A 452 -20.64 -14.14 12.28
C ALA A 452 -19.68 -15.01 11.46
N ALA A 453 -19.32 -14.57 10.25
CA ALA A 453 -18.44 -15.28 9.32
C ALA A 453 -17.64 -14.28 8.46
N PRO A 454 -16.56 -14.70 7.80
CA PRO A 454 -15.86 -13.88 6.82
C PRO A 454 -16.82 -13.35 5.74
N MET A 455 -16.65 -12.11 5.33
CA MET A 455 -17.40 -11.51 4.23
C MET A 455 -17.02 -12.11 2.86
N GLY A 456 -15.85 -12.73 2.78
CA GLY A 456 -15.33 -13.34 1.56
C GLY A 456 -13.87 -13.71 1.72
N HIS A 457 -13.29 -14.14 0.62
CA HIS A 457 -11.87 -14.44 0.52
C HIS A 457 -11.32 -14.01 -0.84
N PHE A 458 -10.02 -13.82 -0.92
CA PHE A 458 -9.28 -13.62 -2.16
C PHE A 458 -8.49 -14.89 -2.45
N GLU A 459 -8.72 -15.49 -3.62
CA GLU A 459 -7.89 -16.58 -4.07
C GLU A 459 -6.49 -16.08 -4.44
N THR A 460 -5.47 -16.88 -4.12
CA THR A 460 -4.07 -16.55 -4.44
C THR A 460 -3.61 -17.10 -5.78
N TYR A 461 -4.55 -17.48 -6.63
CA TYR A 461 -4.30 -17.95 -8.01
C TYR A 461 -3.29 -19.12 -8.08
N GLY A 462 -3.51 -20.12 -7.24
CA GLY A 462 -2.68 -21.31 -7.15
C GLY A 462 -1.37 -21.14 -6.37
N LYS A 463 -1.07 -19.94 -5.87
CA LYS A 463 0.07 -19.69 -5.00
C LYS A 463 -0.24 -20.08 -3.56
N VAL A 464 0.79 -20.44 -2.80
CA VAL A 464 0.68 -20.70 -1.36
C VAL A 464 1.06 -19.42 -0.60
N PRO A 465 0.11 -18.68 -0.03
CA PRO A 465 0.40 -17.45 0.68
C PRO A 465 1.02 -17.77 2.05
N ARG A 466 2.08 -17.03 2.43
CA ARG A 466 2.74 -17.18 3.73
C ARG A 466 2.46 -16.01 4.66
N ALA A 467 2.31 -14.82 4.09
CA ALA A 467 2.08 -13.59 4.84
C ALA A 467 1.19 -12.63 4.03
N VAL A 468 0.57 -11.68 4.72
CA VAL A 468 -0.26 -10.63 4.13
C VAL A 468 0.20 -9.26 4.62
N LEU A 469 0.11 -8.27 3.74
CA LEU A 469 0.39 -6.86 4.04
C LEU A 469 -0.60 -5.98 3.29
N VAL A 470 -0.96 -4.87 3.89
CA VAL A 470 -1.82 -3.87 3.25
C VAL A 470 -1.00 -2.64 2.89
N VAL A 471 -1.09 -2.24 1.63
CA VAL A 471 -0.63 -0.92 1.16
C VAL A 471 -1.85 -0.02 1.08
N ASP A 472 -2.03 0.78 2.10
CA ASP A 472 -3.18 1.67 2.23
C ASP A 472 -2.91 3.00 1.52
N ARG A 473 -3.69 3.28 0.48
CA ARG A 473 -3.70 4.52 -0.30
C ARG A 473 -4.92 5.37 0.01
N SER A 474 -5.75 4.93 0.96
CA SER A 474 -6.97 5.64 1.32
C SER A 474 -6.72 6.89 2.16
N LEU A 475 -7.70 7.77 2.16
CA LEU A 475 -7.76 8.89 3.09
C LEU A 475 -7.98 8.38 4.52
N ARG A 476 -7.00 8.57 5.39
CA ARG A 476 -7.05 8.14 6.79
C ARG A 476 -7.15 9.33 7.73
N GLU A 477 -7.96 9.20 8.77
CA GLU A 477 -8.00 10.19 9.84
C GLU A 477 -6.70 10.11 10.66
N VAL A 478 -5.80 11.08 10.47
CA VAL A 478 -4.50 11.15 11.16
C VAL A 478 -4.58 11.90 12.50
N ARG A 479 -5.63 12.69 12.67
CA ARG A 479 -6.02 13.37 13.90
C ARG A 479 -7.46 13.85 13.75
N PRO A 480 -8.19 14.14 14.84
CA PRO A 480 -9.59 14.51 14.76
C PRO A 480 -9.90 15.52 13.65
N GLY A 481 -10.79 15.14 12.72
CA GLY A 481 -11.22 15.96 11.59
C GLY A 481 -10.19 16.19 10.49
N VAL A 482 -9.01 15.56 10.52
CA VAL A 482 -7.97 15.70 9.49
C VAL A 482 -7.71 14.36 8.84
N TYR A 483 -8.04 14.28 7.56
CA TYR A 483 -7.88 13.10 6.72
C TYR A 483 -6.75 13.30 5.73
N GLU A 484 -5.81 12.37 5.66
CA GLU A 484 -4.65 12.46 4.78
C GLU A 484 -4.41 11.18 4.00
N THR A 485 -3.90 11.34 2.78
CA THR A 485 -3.25 10.30 2.00
C THR A 485 -2.12 10.89 1.17
N VAL A 486 -1.40 10.03 0.48
CA VAL A 486 -0.32 10.37 -0.45
C VAL A 486 -0.70 9.89 -1.84
N ALA A 487 -0.59 10.77 -2.82
CA ALA A 487 -0.96 10.50 -4.20
C ALA A 487 0.17 10.91 -5.15
N THR A 488 0.46 10.07 -6.14
CA THR A 488 1.35 10.45 -7.25
C THR A 488 0.51 11.08 -8.34
N LEU A 489 0.81 12.34 -8.67
CA LEU A 489 0.06 13.12 -9.64
C LEU A 489 0.31 12.62 -11.07
N GLY A 490 -0.75 12.55 -11.85
CA GLY A 490 -0.73 12.17 -13.27
C GLY A 490 -0.04 13.22 -14.17
N PRO A 491 -0.20 13.10 -15.50
CA PRO A 491 0.35 14.05 -16.47
C PRO A 491 -0.10 15.49 -16.23
N ALA A 492 0.65 16.47 -16.75
CA ALA A 492 0.29 17.88 -16.67
C ALA A 492 -1.11 18.16 -17.24
N GLY A 493 -1.89 18.99 -16.56
CA GLY A 493 -3.25 19.34 -16.96
C GLY A 493 -4.08 19.91 -15.82
N SER A 494 -5.35 20.16 -16.13
CA SER A 494 -6.36 20.55 -15.15
C SER A 494 -7.00 19.30 -14.55
N TYR A 495 -7.18 19.29 -13.24
CA TYR A 495 -7.74 18.20 -12.46
C TYR A 495 -8.85 18.68 -11.54
N GLU A 496 -9.64 17.78 -11.07
CA GLU A 496 -10.54 17.98 -9.94
C GLU A 496 -10.42 16.84 -8.92
N LEU A 497 -10.55 17.18 -7.65
CA LEU A 497 -10.77 16.21 -6.59
C LEU A 497 -12.26 16.19 -6.24
N ALA A 498 -12.92 15.09 -6.60
CA ALA A 498 -14.31 14.87 -6.24
C ALA A 498 -14.39 14.31 -4.81
N LEU A 499 -15.22 14.95 -3.99
CA LEU A 499 -15.47 14.59 -2.59
C LEU A 499 -16.90 14.10 -2.41
N LEU A 500 -17.07 13.07 -1.61
CA LEU A 500 -18.36 12.58 -1.09
C LEU A 500 -18.27 12.41 0.42
N LEU A 501 -19.18 13.04 1.14
CA LEU A 501 -19.55 12.68 2.50
C LEU A 501 -20.97 12.12 2.48
N ASP A 502 -21.22 11.05 3.22
CA ASP A 502 -22.55 10.43 3.28
C ASP A 502 -23.44 11.05 4.37
N SER A 503 -22.85 11.45 5.48
CA SER A 503 -23.59 12.04 6.61
C SER A 503 -22.76 13.13 7.30
N PRO A 504 -23.12 14.41 7.12
CA PRO A 504 -24.12 14.93 6.20
C PRO A 504 -23.73 14.71 4.74
N ARG A 505 -24.72 14.62 3.83
CA ARG A 505 -24.44 14.35 2.42
C ARG A 505 -23.91 15.60 1.72
N ILE A 506 -22.62 15.58 1.45
CA ILE A 506 -21.93 16.66 0.73
C ILE A 506 -21.23 16.06 -0.50
N ILE A 507 -21.48 16.62 -1.66
CA ILE A 507 -20.76 16.31 -2.90
C ILE A 507 -20.14 17.61 -3.40
N HIS A 508 -18.83 17.63 -3.60
CA HIS A 508 -18.11 18.80 -4.10
C HIS A 508 -16.88 18.39 -4.92
N CYS A 509 -16.55 19.17 -5.94
CA CYS A 509 -15.36 18.96 -6.74
C CYS A 509 -14.43 20.17 -6.59
N PHE A 510 -13.22 19.93 -6.13
CA PHE A 510 -12.17 20.94 -5.96
C PHE A 510 -11.27 20.97 -7.18
N PRO A 511 -11.24 22.05 -7.99
CA PRO A 511 -10.37 22.15 -9.15
C PRO A 511 -8.92 22.42 -8.72
N PHE A 512 -7.96 21.84 -9.42
CA PHE A 512 -6.54 22.16 -9.25
C PHE A 512 -5.76 21.91 -10.56
N THR A 513 -4.50 22.35 -10.61
CA THR A 513 -3.67 22.23 -11.82
C THR A 513 -2.36 21.51 -11.49
N VAL A 514 -1.96 20.61 -12.37
CA VAL A 514 -0.66 19.94 -12.37
C VAL A 514 0.19 20.50 -13.49
N ALA A 515 1.33 21.07 -13.15
CA ALA A 515 2.28 21.63 -14.11
C ALA A 515 3.16 20.55 -14.73
N ALA A 516 3.66 20.79 -15.94
CA ALA A 516 4.67 19.92 -16.54
C ALA A 516 5.98 19.98 -15.74
N ASP A 517 6.68 18.83 -15.64
CA ASP A 517 8.01 18.78 -15.08
C ASP A 517 9.07 18.84 -16.20
N PRO A 518 9.80 19.95 -16.35
CA PRO A 518 10.83 20.08 -17.39
C PRO A 518 11.95 19.01 -17.30
N ALA A 519 12.27 18.57 -16.08
CA ALA A 519 13.28 17.54 -15.87
C ALA A 519 12.80 16.17 -16.38
N ARG A 520 11.52 15.87 -16.19
CA ARG A 520 10.87 14.66 -16.67
C ARG A 520 10.67 14.69 -18.19
N ALA A 521 10.31 15.84 -18.73
CA ALA A 521 10.23 16.06 -20.17
C ALA A 521 11.59 15.89 -20.87
N ALA A 522 12.68 16.24 -20.19
CA ALA A 522 14.04 16.05 -20.68
C ALA A 522 14.55 14.60 -20.53
N ALA A 523 14.17 13.91 -19.44
CA ALA A 523 14.65 12.56 -19.10
C ALA A 523 13.79 11.43 -19.69
N GLY A 524 12.57 11.68 -20.11
CA GLY A 524 11.53 10.70 -20.36
C GLY A 524 10.80 10.78 -21.68
N ARG A 525 11.32 11.44 -22.70
CA ARG A 525 10.77 11.21 -24.05
C ARG A 525 11.03 9.76 -24.42
N PRO A 526 9.98 8.95 -24.65
CA PRO A 526 10.20 7.61 -25.18
C PRO A 526 11.01 7.75 -26.48
N PRO A 527 11.91 6.81 -26.78
CA PRO A 527 12.73 6.89 -28.00
C PRO A 527 11.89 6.86 -29.28
N LEU A 528 10.65 6.40 -29.17
CA LEU A 528 9.66 6.34 -30.25
C LEU A 528 8.29 6.73 -29.69
N ASP A 529 7.50 7.40 -30.49
CA ASP A 529 6.06 7.60 -30.28
C ASP A 529 5.31 6.53 -31.09
N VAL A 530 4.46 5.74 -30.42
CA VAL A 530 3.74 4.60 -31.00
C VAL A 530 2.25 4.80 -30.82
N GLU A 531 1.57 5.13 -31.90
CA GLU A 531 0.10 5.22 -31.97
C GLU A 531 -0.45 3.86 -32.46
N VAL A 532 -1.32 3.24 -31.65
CA VAL A 532 -1.94 1.96 -32.00
C VAL A 532 -3.36 2.21 -32.51
N LYS A 533 -3.67 1.71 -33.70
CA LYS A 533 -5.01 1.75 -34.31
C LYS A 533 -5.50 0.33 -34.60
N THR A 534 -6.71 0.03 -34.21
CA THR A 534 -7.36 -1.24 -34.52
C THR A 534 -8.36 -1.04 -35.66
N ALA A 535 -8.35 -1.94 -36.62
CA ALA A 535 -9.33 -1.90 -37.72
C ALA A 535 -10.57 -2.70 -37.34
N GLY A 536 -11.68 -2.02 -37.04
CA GLY A 536 -12.97 -2.63 -36.78
C GLY A 536 -13.20 -3.16 -35.36
N ALA A 537 -14.41 -3.67 -35.11
CA ALA A 537 -14.77 -4.30 -33.83
C ALA A 537 -14.08 -5.68 -33.72
N ALA A 538 -13.27 -5.88 -32.68
CA ALA A 538 -12.59 -7.14 -32.43
C ALA A 538 -13.59 -8.22 -31.94
N ARG A 539 -13.53 -9.42 -32.51
CA ARG A 539 -14.32 -10.57 -32.08
C ARG A 539 -13.46 -11.79 -31.85
N ALA A 540 -13.84 -12.60 -30.89
CA ALA A 540 -13.16 -13.85 -30.60
C ALA A 540 -13.24 -14.82 -31.80
N GLY A 541 -12.13 -15.47 -32.12
CA GLY A 541 -11.99 -16.40 -33.23
C GLY A 541 -11.81 -15.75 -34.61
N GLU A 542 -11.94 -14.43 -34.74
CA GLU A 542 -11.70 -13.70 -36.00
C GLU A 542 -10.28 -13.12 -36.04
N GLU A 543 -9.69 -13.09 -37.25
CA GLU A 543 -8.39 -12.43 -37.43
C GLU A 543 -8.57 -10.93 -37.38
N MET A 544 -7.77 -10.27 -36.52
CA MET A 544 -7.74 -8.81 -36.43
C MET A 544 -6.37 -8.26 -36.80
N THR A 545 -6.38 -7.09 -37.40
CA THR A 545 -5.18 -6.34 -37.76
C THR A 545 -4.98 -5.16 -36.82
N VAL A 546 -3.80 -5.09 -36.21
CA VAL A 546 -3.34 -3.95 -35.44
C VAL A 546 -2.39 -3.13 -36.31
N ARG A 547 -2.70 -1.86 -36.48
CA ARG A 547 -1.86 -0.88 -37.17
C ARG A 547 -1.12 -0.02 -36.16
N LEU A 548 0.18 0.10 -36.35
CA LEU A 548 1.08 0.86 -35.50
C LEU A 548 1.66 1.99 -36.32
N ARG A 549 1.41 3.21 -35.92
CA ARG A 549 2.10 4.38 -36.46
C ARG A 549 3.25 4.71 -35.54
N ILE A 550 4.47 4.59 -36.06
CA ILE A 550 5.70 4.82 -35.28
C ILE A 550 6.37 6.10 -35.79
N THR A 551 6.56 7.07 -34.90
CA THR A 551 7.15 8.37 -35.22
C THR A 551 8.28 8.72 -34.25
N ASP A 552 9.14 9.62 -34.68
CA ASP A 552 10.15 10.24 -33.84
C ASP A 552 9.48 11.29 -32.93
N PRO A 553 9.56 11.18 -31.61
CA PRO A 553 8.82 12.06 -30.68
C PRO A 553 9.30 13.53 -30.67
N ALA A 554 10.50 13.81 -31.22
CA ALA A 554 11.03 15.16 -31.30
C ALA A 554 10.59 15.91 -32.58
N THR A 555 10.46 15.18 -33.68
CA THR A 555 10.21 15.76 -35.01
C THR A 555 8.83 15.41 -35.58
N GLY A 556 8.15 14.40 -35.01
CA GLY A 556 6.91 13.83 -35.57
C GLY A 556 7.14 13.07 -36.90
N ALA A 557 8.40 12.91 -37.33
CA ALA A 557 8.70 12.24 -38.58
C ALA A 557 8.47 10.72 -38.50
N PRO A 558 7.91 10.08 -39.56
CA PRO A 558 7.72 8.63 -39.57
C PRO A 558 9.03 7.87 -39.45
N ARG A 559 9.08 6.89 -38.58
CA ARG A 559 10.24 5.98 -38.42
C ARG A 559 10.08 4.78 -39.35
N ARG A 560 10.88 4.72 -40.37
CA ARG A 560 10.85 3.70 -41.41
C ARG A 560 11.96 2.66 -41.22
N GLY A 561 11.79 1.49 -41.83
CA GLY A 561 12.83 0.44 -41.94
C GLY A 561 13.12 -0.27 -40.61
N LEU A 562 12.27 -0.17 -39.62
CA LEU A 562 12.40 -0.93 -38.38
C LEU A 562 12.02 -2.39 -38.67
N ARG A 563 12.95 -3.32 -38.38
CA ARG A 563 12.78 -4.76 -38.67
C ARG A 563 12.45 -5.58 -37.43
N ASP A 564 12.49 -4.97 -36.29
CA ASP A 564 12.31 -5.59 -34.97
C ASP A 564 11.12 -4.99 -34.19
N VAL A 565 10.07 -4.58 -34.92
CA VAL A 565 8.82 -4.13 -34.32
C VAL A 565 8.06 -5.35 -33.80
N GLN A 566 8.09 -5.56 -32.50
CA GLN A 566 7.44 -6.69 -31.84
C GLN A 566 6.15 -6.24 -31.14
N VAL A 567 5.07 -6.99 -31.35
CA VAL A 567 3.79 -6.82 -30.65
C VAL A 567 3.58 -8.00 -29.71
N LEU A 568 3.46 -7.71 -28.42
CA LEU A 568 3.00 -8.66 -27.42
C LEU A 568 1.55 -8.36 -27.11
N THR A 569 0.70 -9.35 -27.32
CA THR A 569 -0.72 -9.29 -26.98
C THR A 569 -1.01 -10.34 -25.92
N PHE A 570 -1.76 -10.00 -24.87
CA PHE A 570 -2.21 -10.98 -23.89
C PHE A 570 -3.65 -10.70 -23.42
N LEU A 571 -4.39 -11.78 -23.13
CA LEU A 571 -5.71 -11.73 -22.52
C LEU A 571 -5.58 -11.61 -21.01
N SER A 572 -6.20 -10.60 -20.41
CA SER A 572 -6.27 -10.46 -18.96
C SER A 572 -7.17 -11.56 -18.36
N PRO A 573 -6.74 -12.23 -17.27
CA PRO A 573 -5.59 -11.98 -16.39
C PRO A 573 -4.28 -12.72 -16.77
N GLY A 574 -4.04 -13.01 -18.04
CA GLY A 574 -2.77 -13.61 -18.49
C GLY A 574 -2.84 -15.08 -18.86
N VAL A 575 -4.05 -15.61 -19.07
CA VAL A 575 -4.28 -17.01 -19.48
C VAL A 575 -3.86 -17.30 -20.92
N TRP A 576 -3.72 -16.28 -21.73
CA TRP A 576 -3.25 -16.38 -23.11
C TRP A 576 -2.38 -15.21 -23.49
N GLN A 577 -1.31 -15.47 -24.26
CA GLN A 577 -0.45 -14.44 -24.83
C GLN A 577 0.09 -14.88 -26.19
N GLN A 578 0.33 -13.90 -27.06
CA GLN A 578 0.97 -14.09 -28.36
C GLN A 578 1.99 -12.98 -28.60
N ARG A 579 3.14 -13.34 -29.13
CA ARG A 579 4.16 -12.41 -29.64
C ARG A 579 4.30 -12.57 -31.13
N GLN A 580 4.39 -11.46 -31.83
CA GLN A 580 4.56 -11.45 -33.28
C GLN A 580 5.29 -10.23 -33.76
N TRP A 581 5.83 -10.32 -34.94
CA TRP A 581 6.51 -9.21 -35.61
C TRP A 581 5.47 -8.44 -36.43
N ALA A 582 5.65 -7.11 -36.50
CA ALA A 582 4.84 -6.26 -37.36
C ALA A 582 5.64 -5.91 -38.61
N ASP A 583 5.01 -6.04 -39.78
CA ASP A 583 5.59 -5.73 -41.08
C ASP A 583 5.30 -4.27 -41.45
N GLU A 584 6.29 -3.57 -42.04
CA GLU A 584 6.07 -2.22 -42.55
C GLU A 584 5.21 -2.24 -43.80
N VAL A 585 4.06 -1.56 -43.76
CA VAL A 585 3.07 -1.47 -44.85
C VAL A 585 3.00 -0.08 -45.47
N GLY A 586 3.74 0.88 -44.91
CA GLY A 586 3.78 2.24 -45.37
C GLY A 586 4.84 3.05 -44.64
N GLU A 587 4.91 4.35 -44.86
CA GLU A 587 5.88 5.23 -44.24
C GLU A 587 5.68 5.34 -42.72
N GLY A 588 6.44 4.52 -41.95
CA GLY A 588 6.32 4.45 -40.48
C GLY A 588 5.01 3.81 -40.00
N LEU A 589 4.30 3.11 -40.89
CA LEU A 589 3.11 2.34 -40.59
C LEU A 589 3.45 0.86 -40.62
N TYR A 590 3.17 0.16 -39.51
CA TYR A 590 3.44 -1.27 -39.33
C TYR A 590 2.15 -2.01 -39.05
N GLU A 591 2.01 -3.25 -39.51
CA GLU A 591 0.86 -4.12 -39.28
C GLU A 591 1.28 -5.41 -38.60
N ALA A 592 0.53 -5.79 -37.57
CA ALA A 592 0.58 -7.09 -36.93
C ALA A 592 -0.83 -7.73 -36.95
N ARG A 593 -0.92 -9.06 -37.12
CA ARG A 593 -2.19 -9.78 -37.17
C ARG A 593 -2.21 -10.83 -36.11
N PHE A 594 -3.32 -10.91 -35.38
CA PHE A 594 -3.53 -11.96 -34.39
C PHE A 594 -4.98 -12.38 -34.36
N ARG A 595 -5.22 -13.57 -33.79
CA ARG A 595 -6.55 -14.12 -33.64
C ARG A 595 -6.83 -14.35 -32.17
N PRO A 596 -7.60 -13.46 -31.51
CA PRO A 596 -7.95 -13.62 -30.10
C PRO A 596 -8.80 -14.88 -29.90
N PRO A 597 -8.43 -15.81 -29.01
CA PRO A 597 -9.18 -17.04 -28.79
C PRO A 597 -10.53 -16.80 -28.12
N ASP A 598 -10.59 -15.87 -27.18
CA ASP A 598 -11.76 -15.64 -26.34
C ASP A 598 -12.16 -14.17 -26.31
N ALA A 599 -13.42 -13.92 -25.94
CA ALA A 599 -13.89 -12.57 -25.62
C ALA A 599 -13.27 -12.10 -24.32
N GLY A 600 -12.91 -10.81 -24.21
CA GLY A 600 -12.33 -10.26 -23.01
C GLY A 600 -11.49 -9.01 -23.24
N LEU A 601 -10.78 -8.61 -22.20
CA LEU A 601 -9.88 -7.45 -22.24
C LEU A 601 -8.45 -7.91 -22.58
N TYR A 602 -7.94 -7.39 -23.69
CA TYR A 602 -6.58 -7.63 -24.16
C TYR A 602 -5.70 -6.42 -23.93
N PHE A 603 -4.44 -6.66 -23.65
CA PHE A 603 -3.41 -5.62 -23.59
C PHE A 603 -2.37 -5.88 -24.67
N LEU A 604 -1.99 -4.80 -25.36
CA LEU A 604 -0.97 -4.79 -26.39
C LEU A 604 0.22 -3.97 -25.91
N PHE A 605 1.42 -4.50 -26.13
CA PHE A 605 2.69 -3.81 -25.91
C PHE A 605 3.49 -3.84 -27.20
N VAL A 606 4.16 -2.76 -27.51
CA VAL A 606 4.96 -2.64 -28.74
C VAL A 606 6.43 -2.38 -28.37
N GLY A 607 7.32 -3.31 -28.70
CA GLY A 607 8.75 -3.18 -28.50
C GLY A 607 9.51 -2.97 -29.80
N VAL A 608 10.56 -2.15 -29.76
CA VAL A 608 11.52 -1.94 -30.86
C VAL A 608 12.90 -1.78 -30.23
N GLU A 609 13.59 -2.88 -30.00
CA GLU A 609 14.85 -2.87 -29.25
C GLU A 609 15.95 -2.08 -29.96
N SER A 610 16.04 -2.20 -31.30
CA SER A 610 16.99 -1.44 -32.11
C SER A 610 16.86 0.08 -31.99
N ALA A 611 15.67 0.53 -31.62
CA ALA A 611 15.38 1.96 -31.38
C ALA A 611 15.30 2.33 -29.88
N GLY A 612 15.73 1.44 -28.99
CA GLY A 612 15.79 1.71 -27.55
C GLY A 612 14.44 1.64 -26.81
N LEU A 613 13.40 1.06 -27.42
CA LEU A 613 12.08 0.82 -26.81
C LEU A 613 11.87 -0.68 -26.55
N PRO A 614 12.37 -1.24 -25.45
CA PRO A 614 12.06 -2.62 -25.09
C PRO A 614 10.59 -2.75 -24.64
N LEU A 615 10.02 -3.96 -24.79
CA LEU A 615 8.60 -4.24 -24.41
C LEU A 615 8.25 -3.80 -22.98
N GLN A 616 9.20 -3.87 -22.03
CA GLN A 616 9.01 -3.49 -20.64
C GLN A 616 8.83 -1.97 -20.43
N LYS A 617 9.26 -1.16 -21.40
CA LYS A 617 9.12 0.30 -21.38
C LYS A 617 8.03 0.81 -22.31
N SER A 618 7.36 -0.09 -23.03
CA SER A 618 6.27 0.25 -23.92
C SER A 618 5.01 0.66 -23.13
N PRO A 619 4.30 1.72 -23.54
CA PRO A 619 2.97 1.96 -23.04
C PRO A 619 2.04 0.80 -23.44
N SER A 620 1.13 0.43 -22.56
CA SER A 620 0.11 -0.58 -22.87
C SER A 620 -1.10 0.08 -23.53
N VAL A 621 -1.64 -0.58 -24.54
CA VAL A 621 -2.94 -0.21 -25.11
C VAL A 621 -3.93 -1.33 -24.83
N SER A 622 -5.09 -0.99 -24.28
CA SER A 622 -6.16 -1.96 -24.02
C SER A 622 -7.11 -2.09 -25.21
N LEU A 623 -7.59 -3.30 -25.43
CA LEU A 623 -8.52 -3.64 -26.50
C LEU A 623 -9.59 -4.59 -25.95
N THR A 624 -10.86 -4.28 -26.16
CA THR A 624 -11.96 -5.18 -25.82
C THR A 624 -12.32 -6.04 -27.02
N VAL A 625 -12.32 -7.35 -26.84
CA VAL A 625 -12.72 -8.34 -27.84
C VAL A 625 -14.10 -8.87 -27.47
N GLY A 626 -15.07 -8.70 -28.37
CA GLY A 626 -16.44 -9.19 -28.21
C GLY A 626 -16.58 -10.70 -28.46
N ALA A 627 -17.75 -11.26 -28.12
CA ALA A 627 -18.09 -12.65 -28.41
C ALA A 627 -18.06 -12.94 -29.91
N PRO A 628 -17.83 -14.21 -30.30
CA PRO A 628 -17.91 -14.62 -31.70
C PRO A 628 -19.26 -14.23 -32.32
N ALA A 629 -19.28 -13.92 -33.62
CA ALA A 629 -20.53 -13.71 -34.32
C ALA A 629 -21.37 -15.00 -34.28
N VAL A 630 -22.59 -14.92 -33.76
CA VAL A 630 -23.53 -16.05 -33.81
C VAL A 630 -23.86 -16.27 -35.27
N SER A 631 -23.40 -17.37 -35.86
CA SER A 631 -23.81 -17.78 -37.17
C SER A 631 -25.32 -18.10 -37.11
N GLY A 632 -26.15 -17.18 -37.58
CA GLY A 632 -27.58 -17.41 -37.74
C GLY A 632 -27.80 -18.59 -38.68
N GLY A 633 -28.05 -19.76 -38.11
CA GLY A 633 -28.58 -20.87 -38.86
C GLY A 633 -30.00 -20.50 -39.33
N SER A 634 -30.16 -20.25 -40.62
CA SER A 634 -31.46 -20.26 -41.28
C SER A 634 -32.03 -21.66 -41.20
N GLN A 635 -33.09 -21.84 -40.41
CA GLN A 635 -34.04 -22.95 -40.66
C GLN A 635 -35.00 -22.54 -41.74
#